data_f74dd3e096f639d61308f1487d33455b
#
_entry.id   f74dd3e096f639d61308f1487d33455b
#
_cell.length_a   1.000
_cell.length_b   1.000
_cell.length_c   1.000
_cell.angle_alpha   90.00
_cell.angle_beta   90.00
_cell.angle_gamma   90.00
#
_symmetry.space_group_name_H-M   'P 1'
#
loop_
_entity.id
_entity.type
_entity.pdbx_description
1 polymer ?
#
loop_
_entity_poly.entity_id
_entity_poly.type
_entity_poly.pdbx_seq_one_letter_code
_entity_poly.pdbx_strand_id
1 'polypeptide(L)'
;MPFAFRISLFIWPLALACSLSASAADHARIGDYGFDATGMDLSVRPGDDYNAYANGVWAKRTRIPGDHAYWGVWSVLDEQAQGHVRDILTNASKAQAPAGTNVRKLGDFYATFMDEAAIEGRGATPLKEQLASIARIDSYAQLATAMGGAIRIGDSMPVTTFVYPDFKRPDLYTVYLDQGGLGLPDRDYYLSDSAPMAAARAAYLAYAAKLLQLSGVAPSEGDSVARAKRVFDLEHRLAEIQWSQVRQRDLPARYVPWTRADYPAKAPGFAWDAYFKAAGLGDQPILIASVDSAISATAAIVPTVPLPVWKDYLAIRAVDGHAPFLSKAFVDAHFAFHATALAGTPDLEARWKRGSRFAEKAMGEAIGEIYVRQYFGPESKAAATQLVRNLLAAAGQRIDGLDWMSTATKIKAREKLDAFQVKIGYPDKWRDYSKLAVVPGDAYENALAADRFEYERNLAKVGRPVDRTEWGMTPMEINAYYDATKNEIVFPAAVLQPPFFDPHADLAVNYGGIGAIIGHEISHGFDDQGRLFDAHGALADWWTAADAEKYKQRTTALIAQYSAYEVLPGLKLNGELTLGENIGDNAGIVIAHDAYHTALGGRAPPVIDGQSGEQRFFLGFAQNWRTVWRDPILRQIVTTDPHSPDAIRVRTVRNFDSWYAAYDVKPGDALYLAPSERIRIW
;
A
#
# COMPACT_ATOMS: atom_id res chain seq x y z
N MET A 1 -26.32 -88.11 20.09
CA MET A 1 -25.13 -87.97 19.25
C MET A 1 -25.12 -86.56 18.71
N PRO A 2 -24.26 -85.63 19.19
CA PRO A 2 -24.21 -84.27 18.67
C PRO A 2 -23.03 -84.13 17.68
N PHE A 3 -23.35 -83.49 16.55
CA PHE A 3 -22.38 -83.08 15.55
C PHE A 3 -21.71 -81.79 16.03
N ALA A 4 -20.40 -81.83 16.12
CA ALA A 4 -19.59 -80.66 16.39
C ALA A 4 -19.20 -79.97 15.07
N PHE A 5 -19.61 -78.68 14.91
CA PHE A 5 -19.14 -77.81 13.84
C PHE A 5 -17.86 -77.12 14.31
N ARG A 6 -16.76 -77.35 13.64
CA ARG A 6 -15.49 -76.62 13.80
C ARG A 6 -15.56 -75.38 12.88
N ILE A 7 -15.57 -74.19 13.48
CA ILE A 7 -15.36 -72.90 12.77
C ILE A 7 -13.85 -72.61 12.79
N SER A 8 -13.20 -72.67 11.62
CA SER A 8 -11.84 -72.20 11.43
C SER A 8 -11.84 -70.70 11.26
N LEU A 9 -11.36 -69.96 12.24
CA LEU A 9 -11.03 -68.51 12.09
C LEU A 9 -9.77 -68.36 11.24
N PHE A 10 -9.94 -67.81 10.05
CA PHE A 10 -8.84 -67.23 9.28
C PHE A 10 -8.54 -65.82 9.80
N ILE A 11 -7.45 -65.65 10.53
CA ILE A 11 -6.94 -64.35 10.92
C ILE A 11 -6.08 -63.86 9.75
N TRP A 12 -6.58 -62.86 8.99
CA TRP A 12 -5.75 -62.11 8.07
C TRP A 12 -5.05 -60.99 8.87
N PRO A 13 -3.71 -60.83 8.75
CA PRO A 13 -3.05 -59.69 9.33
C PRO A 13 -3.41 -58.44 8.51
N LEU A 14 -4.17 -57.53 9.11
CA LEU A 14 -4.30 -56.14 8.61
C LEU A 14 -2.90 -55.51 8.76
N ALA A 15 -2.18 -55.43 7.68
CA ALA A 15 -1.00 -54.56 7.58
C ALA A 15 -1.50 -53.11 7.65
N LEU A 16 -1.37 -52.50 8.82
CA LEU A 16 -1.50 -51.08 9.00
C LEU A 16 -0.36 -50.42 8.24
N ALA A 17 -0.64 -49.99 6.99
CA ALA A 17 0.23 -49.07 6.28
C ALA A 17 0.17 -47.73 7.03
N CYS A 18 1.05 -47.52 8.00
CA CYS A 18 1.43 -46.18 8.42
C CYS A 18 2.01 -45.50 7.19
N SER A 19 1.20 -44.73 6.48
CA SER A 19 1.67 -43.67 5.62
C SER A 19 2.45 -42.72 6.52
N LEU A 20 3.75 -42.90 6.60
CA LEU A 20 4.69 -41.87 6.99
C LEU A 20 4.39 -40.68 6.04
N SER A 21 3.58 -39.73 6.53
CA SER A 21 3.62 -38.41 5.98
C SER A 21 5.07 -38.01 6.03
N ALA A 22 5.74 -37.97 4.88
CA ALA A 22 7.06 -37.39 4.77
C ALA A 22 6.95 -36.00 5.42
N SER A 23 7.59 -35.82 6.56
CA SER A 23 7.89 -34.53 7.13
C SER A 23 8.42 -33.69 5.98
N ALA A 24 7.77 -32.58 5.67
CA ALA A 24 8.32 -31.61 4.75
C ALA A 24 9.73 -31.31 5.24
N ALA A 25 10.69 -31.46 4.35
CA ALA A 25 12.11 -31.42 4.71
C ALA A 25 12.43 -30.12 5.46
N ASP A 26 13.27 -30.21 6.50
CA ASP A 26 13.85 -29.10 7.27
C ASP A 26 14.85 -28.27 6.42
N HIS A 27 14.46 -27.87 5.20
CA HIS A 27 15.28 -27.12 4.28
C HIS A 27 14.57 -25.85 3.84
N ALA A 28 15.36 -24.79 3.65
CA ALA A 28 14.86 -23.53 3.09
C ALA A 28 14.19 -23.76 1.74
N ARG A 29 13.12 -23.01 1.46
CA ARG A 29 12.35 -23.13 0.20
C ARG A 29 13.06 -22.52 -1.01
N ILE A 30 14.06 -21.65 -0.79
CA ILE A 30 14.82 -21.00 -1.85
C ILE A 30 16.30 -21.30 -1.66
N GLY A 31 16.93 -21.93 -2.65
CA GLY A 31 18.30 -22.38 -2.56
C GLY A 31 18.51 -23.27 -1.32
N ASP A 32 19.75 -23.39 -0.88
CA ASP A 32 20.09 -24.20 0.30
C ASP A 32 19.96 -23.40 1.61
N TYR A 33 19.87 -22.05 1.54
CA TYR A 33 19.97 -21.16 2.71
C TYR A 33 18.83 -20.14 2.83
N GLY A 34 17.95 -20.04 1.84
CA GLY A 34 16.87 -19.04 1.81
C GLY A 34 17.11 -17.86 0.84
N PHE A 35 18.21 -17.84 0.07
CA PHE A 35 18.43 -16.86 -0.98
C PHE A 35 18.85 -17.50 -2.32
N ASP A 36 18.67 -16.76 -3.43
CA ASP A 36 18.99 -17.23 -4.78
C ASP A 36 20.43 -16.87 -5.17
N ALA A 37 21.37 -17.75 -4.86
CA ALA A 37 22.77 -17.59 -5.24
C ALA A 37 22.97 -17.55 -6.78
N THR A 38 22.07 -18.17 -7.56
CA THR A 38 22.16 -18.20 -9.03
C THR A 38 21.73 -16.88 -9.68
N GLY A 39 21.08 -16.02 -8.93
CA GLY A 39 20.68 -14.67 -9.37
C GLY A 39 21.78 -13.62 -9.26
N MET A 40 22.89 -13.94 -8.58
CA MET A 40 24.02 -13.04 -8.36
C MET A 40 24.87 -12.88 -9.62
N ASP A 41 25.45 -11.68 -9.83
CA ASP A 41 26.45 -11.44 -10.88
C ASP A 41 27.84 -11.24 -10.25
N LEU A 42 28.56 -12.35 -10.12
CA LEU A 42 29.89 -12.39 -9.51
C LEU A 42 30.97 -11.65 -10.35
N SER A 43 30.66 -11.23 -11.56
CA SER A 43 31.57 -10.40 -12.38
C SER A 43 31.53 -8.92 -11.96
N VAL A 44 30.54 -8.49 -11.19
CA VAL A 44 30.40 -7.15 -10.64
C VAL A 44 31.03 -7.09 -9.26
N ARG A 45 31.82 -6.03 -8.99
CA ARG A 45 32.36 -5.84 -7.63
C ARG A 45 31.26 -5.28 -6.71
N PRO A 46 31.08 -5.81 -5.49
CA PRO A 46 30.09 -5.31 -4.53
C PRO A 46 30.22 -3.81 -4.25
N GLY A 47 31.46 -3.31 -4.17
CA GLY A 47 31.75 -1.90 -3.93
C GLY A 47 31.45 -0.96 -5.09
N ASP A 48 31.24 -1.48 -6.31
CA ASP A 48 30.91 -0.68 -7.49
C ASP A 48 29.39 -0.63 -7.73
N ASP A 49 28.73 -1.77 -7.69
CA ASP A 49 27.25 -1.84 -7.78
C ASP A 49 26.74 -3.06 -6.99
N TYR A 50 26.32 -2.83 -5.76
CA TYR A 50 25.86 -3.90 -4.87
C TYR A 50 24.56 -4.54 -5.33
N ASN A 51 23.65 -3.75 -5.93
CA ASN A 51 22.42 -4.32 -6.49
C ASN A 51 22.69 -5.22 -7.69
N ALA A 52 23.58 -4.82 -8.60
CA ALA A 52 23.97 -5.66 -9.72
C ALA A 52 24.74 -6.90 -9.25
N TYR A 53 25.61 -6.79 -8.23
CA TYR A 53 26.27 -7.94 -7.64
C TYR A 53 25.26 -8.97 -7.09
N ALA A 54 24.31 -8.53 -6.27
CA ALA A 54 23.34 -9.42 -5.61
C ALA A 54 22.24 -9.94 -6.54
N ASN A 55 21.87 -9.19 -7.59
CA ASN A 55 20.65 -9.42 -8.38
C ASN A 55 20.89 -9.40 -9.91
N GLY A 56 22.11 -9.15 -10.38
CA GLY A 56 22.36 -8.81 -11.79
C GLY A 56 22.04 -9.90 -12.79
N VAL A 57 22.35 -11.16 -12.50
CA VAL A 57 21.99 -12.29 -13.37
C VAL A 57 20.46 -12.50 -13.36
N TRP A 58 19.84 -12.41 -12.18
CA TRP A 58 18.38 -12.49 -12.05
C TRP A 58 17.71 -11.38 -12.89
N ALA A 59 18.14 -10.14 -12.77
CA ALA A 59 17.58 -9.01 -13.51
C ALA A 59 17.72 -9.18 -15.04
N LYS A 60 18.89 -9.65 -15.52
CA LYS A 60 19.14 -9.88 -16.95
C LYS A 60 18.27 -10.98 -17.56
N ARG A 61 17.97 -12.05 -16.79
CA ARG A 61 17.13 -13.19 -17.24
C ARG A 61 15.63 -12.96 -17.04
N THR A 62 15.26 -12.03 -16.16
CA THR A 62 13.87 -11.78 -15.79
C THR A 62 13.18 -10.91 -16.84
N ARG A 63 12.01 -11.36 -17.27
CA ARG A 63 11.12 -10.58 -18.12
C ARG A 63 9.90 -10.17 -17.30
N ILE A 64 9.48 -8.91 -17.45
CA ILE A 64 8.24 -8.43 -16.87
C ILE A 64 7.08 -9.08 -17.62
N PRO A 65 6.17 -9.82 -16.94
CA PRO A 65 4.97 -10.34 -17.59
C PRO A 65 4.15 -9.22 -18.25
N GLY A 66 3.39 -9.57 -19.29
CA GLY A 66 2.67 -8.56 -20.07
C GLY A 66 1.58 -7.85 -19.28
N ASP A 67 1.02 -8.49 -18.26
CA ASP A 67 -0.01 -7.94 -17.37
C ASP A 67 0.57 -7.20 -16.13
N HIS A 68 1.89 -6.99 -16.08
CA HIS A 68 2.57 -6.28 -14.99
C HIS A 68 3.33 -5.05 -15.47
N ALA A 69 3.38 -4.01 -14.64
CA ALA A 69 4.18 -2.80 -14.86
C ALA A 69 5.62 -2.95 -14.34
N TYR A 70 5.84 -3.87 -13.41
CA TYR A 70 7.13 -4.27 -12.84
C TYR A 70 7.09 -5.73 -12.42
N TRP A 71 8.26 -6.31 -12.17
CA TRP A 71 8.35 -7.70 -11.69
C TRP A 71 9.49 -7.85 -10.71
N GLY A 72 9.18 -8.40 -9.54
CA GLY A 72 10.15 -8.59 -8.46
C GLY A 72 9.65 -9.59 -7.42
N VAL A 73 10.34 -9.64 -6.30
CA VAL A 73 10.00 -10.55 -5.19
C VAL A 73 8.58 -10.28 -4.67
N TRP A 74 8.22 -9.01 -4.52
CA TRP A 74 6.89 -8.59 -4.10
C TRP A 74 5.80 -9.07 -5.07
N SER A 75 6.06 -8.96 -6.37
CA SER A 75 5.14 -9.44 -7.41
C SER A 75 4.95 -10.96 -7.38
N VAL A 76 6.03 -11.71 -7.12
CA VAL A 76 5.97 -13.18 -7.01
C VAL A 76 5.08 -13.61 -5.84
N LEU A 77 5.23 -12.95 -4.69
CA LEU A 77 4.38 -13.22 -3.52
C LEU A 77 2.92 -12.81 -3.76
N ASP A 78 2.67 -11.66 -4.41
CA ASP A 78 1.32 -11.23 -4.79
C ASP A 78 0.65 -12.26 -5.70
N GLU A 79 1.34 -12.74 -6.73
CA GLU A 79 0.83 -13.80 -7.62
C GLU A 79 0.48 -15.09 -6.85
N GLN A 80 1.30 -15.47 -5.88
CA GLN A 80 1.02 -16.64 -5.03
C GLN A 80 -0.23 -16.38 -4.17
N ALA A 81 -0.32 -15.23 -3.51
CA ALA A 81 -1.46 -14.86 -2.69
C ALA A 81 -2.75 -14.79 -3.52
N GLN A 82 -2.69 -14.17 -4.72
CA GLN A 82 -3.82 -14.12 -5.66
C GLN A 82 -4.24 -15.50 -6.13
N GLY A 83 -3.31 -16.43 -6.33
CA GLY A 83 -3.62 -17.84 -6.64
C GLY A 83 -4.42 -18.50 -5.52
N HIS A 84 -4.03 -18.30 -4.26
CA HIS A 84 -4.76 -18.80 -3.09
C HIS A 84 -6.14 -18.15 -2.95
N VAL A 85 -6.25 -16.84 -3.15
CA VAL A 85 -7.52 -16.10 -3.14
C VAL A 85 -8.46 -16.60 -4.23
N ARG A 86 -7.97 -16.80 -5.46
CA ARG A 86 -8.75 -17.40 -6.55
C ARG A 86 -9.34 -18.76 -6.15
N ASP A 87 -8.53 -19.61 -5.52
CA ASP A 87 -8.99 -20.94 -5.12
C ASP A 87 -10.08 -20.86 -4.03
N ILE A 88 -9.92 -19.95 -3.06
CA ILE A 88 -10.94 -19.66 -2.05
C ILE A 88 -12.25 -19.18 -2.71
N LEU A 89 -12.19 -18.21 -3.61
CA LEU A 89 -13.35 -17.62 -4.27
C LEU A 89 -14.03 -18.62 -5.22
N THR A 90 -13.23 -19.41 -5.95
CA THR A 90 -13.76 -20.48 -6.82
C THR A 90 -14.49 -21.55 -6.00
N ASN A 91 -13.96 -21.93 -4.84
CA ASN A 91 -14.62 -22.87 -3.95
C ASN A 91 -15.89 -22.26 -3.35
N ALA A 92 -15.85 -21.00 -2.93
CA ALA A 92 -17.02 -20.29 -2.41
C ALA A 92 -18.16 -20.19 -3.46
N SER A 93 -17.82 -19.92 -4.73
CA SER A 93 -18.80 -19.82 -5.82
C SER A 93 -19.50 -21.15 -6.14
N LYS A 94 -18.86 -22.29 -5.84
CA LYS A 94 -19.41 -23.63 -6.02
C LYS A 94 -20.12 -24.15 -4.76
N ALA A 95 -19.88 -23.53 -3.61
CA ALA A 95 -20.45 -23.96 -2.34
C ALA A 95 -21.94 -23.64 -2.28
N GLN A 96 -22.74 -24.60 -1.80
CA GLN A 96 -24.17 -24.38 -1.50
C GLN A 96 -24.32 -23.78 -0.10
N ALA A 97 -23.62 -22.67 0.15
CA ALA A 97 -23.67 -22.02 1.46
C ALA A 97 -25.03 -21.33 1.71
N PRO A 98 -25.51 -21.29 2.97
CA PRO A 98 -26.76 -20.61 3.31
C PRO A 98 -26.71 -19.11 2.94
N ALA A 99 -27.87 -18.57 2.55
CA ALA A 99 -27.99 -17.14 2.25
C ALA A 99 -27.55 -16.27 3.44
N GLY A 100 -26.87 -15.17 3.14
CA GLY A 100 -26.38 -14.21 4.15
C GLY A 100 -25.03 -14.57 4.80
N THR A 101 -24.52 -15.82 4.63
CA THR A 101 -23.18 -16.18 5.11
C THR A 101 -22.07 -15.51 4.27
N ASN A 102 -20.90 -15.25 4.87
CA ASN A 102 -19.76 -14.68 4.15
C ASN A 102 -19.36 -15.56 2.94
N VAL A 103 -19.35 -16.89 3.10
CA VAL A 103 -19.03 -17.81 2.00
C VAL A 103 -20.00 -17.64 0.83
N ARG A 104 -21.31 -17.50 1.10
CA ARG A 104 -22.31 -17.26 0.06
C ARG A 104 -22.11 -15.92 -0.63
N LYS A 105 -21.88 -14.84 0.15
CA LYS A 105 -21.62 -13.51 -0.39
C LYS A 105 -20.36 -13.47 -1.26
N LEU A 106 -19.25 -14.08 -0.82
CA LEU A 106 -18.01 -14.19 -1.61
C LEU A 106 -18.24 -14.93 -2.92
N GLY A 107 -18.97 -16.06 -2.86
CA GLY A 107 -19.28 -16.84 -4.06
C GLY A 107 -20.12 -16.05 -5.07
N ASP A 108 -21.21 -15.42 -4.61
CA ASP A 108 -22.09 -14.62 -5.48
C ASP A 108 -21.39 -13.38 -6.05
N PHE A 109 -20.55 -12.71 -5.25
CA PHE A 109 -19.80 -11.55 -5.66
C PHE A 109 -18.80 -11.88 -6.77
N TYR A 110 -17.99 -12.92 -6.56
CA TYR A 110 -17.00 -13.36 -7.53
C TYR A 110 -17.66 -13.92 -8.81
N ALA A 111 -18.67 -14.80 -8.68
CA ALA A 111 -19.38 -15.35 -9.83
C ALA A 111 -20.03 -14.25 -10.68
N THR A 112 -20.59 -13.22 -10.05
CA THR A 112 -21.17 -12.06 -10.74
C THR A 112 -20.14 -11.30 -11.57
N PHE A 113 -18.94 -11.07 -11.04
CA PHE A 113 -17.87 -10.42 -11.80
C PHE A 113 -17.35 -11.32 -12.94
N MET A 114 -17.31 -12.63 -12.72
CA MET A 114 -16.85 -13.58 -13.73
C MET A 114 -17.84 -13.79 -14.89
N ASP A 115 -19.12 -13.40 -14.74
CA ASP A 115 -20.14 -13.48 -15.80
C ASP A 115 -20.00 -12.32 -16.79
N GLU A 116 -19.00 -12.46 -17.67
CA GLU A 116 -18.69 -11.46 -18.70
C GLU A 116 -19.84 -11.24 -19.67
N ALA A 117 -20.59 -12.29 -20.00
CA ALA A 117 -21.72 -12.20 -20.93
C ALA A 117 -22.86 -11.35 -20.35
N ALA A 118 -23.18 -11.51 -19.08
CA ALA A 118 -24.18 -10.69 -18.40
C ALA A 118 -23.76 -9.22 -18.32
N ILE A 119 -22.48 -8.95 -17.99
CA ILE A 119 -21.94 -7.59 -17.93
C ILE A 119 -21.94 -6.94 -19.32
N GLU A 120 -21.49 -7.65 -20.36
CA GLU A 120 -21.48 -7.15 -21.73
C GLU A 120 -22.89 -6.84 -22.23
N GLY A 121 -23.87 -7.70 -21.93
CA GLY A 121 -25.26 -7.51 -22.33
C GLY A 121 -25.91 -6.26 -21.72
N ARG A 122 -25.41 -5.74 -20.61
CA ARG A 122 -25.89 -4.52 -19.98
C ARG A 122 -25.31 -3.24 -20.59
N GLY A 123 -24.12 -3.31 -21.20
CA GLY A 123 -23.44 -2.17 -21.82
C GLY A 123 -23.28 -0.99 -20.85
N ALA A 124 -23.76 0.21 -21.25
CA ALA A 124 -23.78 1.42 -20.42
C ALA A 124 -25.03 1.56 -19.54
N THR A 125 -25.97 0.60 -19.57
CA THR A 125 -27.26 0.72 -18.85
C THR A 125 -27.08 0.94 -17.33
N PRO A 126 -26.11 0.33 -16.64
CA PRO A 126 -25.91 0.56 -15.20
C PRO A 126 -25.65 2.02 -14.84
N LEU A 127 -25.01 2.78 -15.72
CA LEU A 127 -24.69 4.21 -15.51
C LEU A 127 -25.91 5.15 -15.64
N LYS A 128 -27.01 4.67 -16.27
CA LYS A 128 -28.10 5.53 -16.75
C LYS A 128 -28.72 6.40 -15.65
N GLU A 129 -28.96 5.83 -14.48
CA GLU A 129 -29.60 6.55 -13.38
C GLU A 129 -28.66 7.62 -12.79
N GLN A 130 -27.41 7.28 -12.56
CA GLN A 130 -26.39 8.19 -12.05
C GLN A 130 -26.17 9.36 -13.04
N LEU A 131 -25.98 9.08 -14.32
CA LEU A 131 -25.80 10.10 -15.35
C LEU A 131 -27.05 10.99 -15.53
N ALA A 132 -28.24 10.40 -15.44
CA ALA A 132 -29.48 11.18 -15.48
C ALA A 132 -29.64 12.10 -14.25
N SER A 133 -29.16 11.66 -13.07
CA SER A 133 -29.11 12.50 -11.88
C SER A 133 -28.14 13.67 -12.07
N ILE A 134 -26.96 13.43 -12.59
CA ILE A 134 -25.96 14.47 -12.90
C ILE A 134 -26.54 15.47 -13.92
N ALA A 135 -27.22 14.98 -14.96
CA ALA A 135 -27.80 15.85 -15.98
C ALA A 135 -28.87 16.82 -15.43
N ARG A 136 -29.58 16.46 -14.36
CA ARG A 136 -30.62 17.30 -13.72
C ARG A 136 -30.05 18.40 -12.81
N ILE A 137 -28.77 18.45 -12.52
CA ILE A 137 -28.13 19.48 -11.71
C ILE A 137 -28.37 20.87 -12.37
N ASP A 138 -28.99 21.79 -11.68
CA ASP A 138 -29.33 23.14 -12.19
C ASP A 138 -28.81 24.29 -11.30
N SER A 139 -28.20 23.95 -10.16
CA SER A 139 -27.61 24.90 -9.22
C SER A 139 -26.33 24.41 -8.58
N TYR A 140 -25.49 25.33 -8.09
CA TYR A 140 -24.26 24.94 -7.35
C TYR A 140 -24.57 24.26 -6.01
N ALA A 141 -25.74 24.49 -5.43
CA ALA A 141 -26.17 23.76 -4.24
C ALA A 141 -26.44 22.25 -4.56
N GLN A 142 -27.12 22.00 -5.70
CA GLN A 142 -27.31 20.64 -6.18
C GLN A 142 -25.98 19.99 -6.61
N LEU A 143 -25.05 20.75 -7.18
CA LEU A 143 -23.70 20.29 -7.49
C LEU A 143 -22.98 19.81 -6.21
N ALA A 144 -23.00 20.62 -5.15
CA ALA A 144 -22.42 20.26 -3.86
C ALA A 144 -23.09 19.00 -3.25
N THR A 145 -24.42 18.88 -3.37
CA THR A 145 -25.15 17.67 -2.98
C THR A 145 -24.70 16.46 -3.77
N ALA A 146 -24.52 16.57 -5.08
CA ALA A 146 -24.05 15.48 -5.93
C ALA A 146 -22.61 15.05 -5.56
N MET A 147 -21.70 16.02 -5.32
CA MET A 147 -20.34 15.73 -4.88
C MET A 147 -20.30 15.00 -3.52
N GLY A 148 -21.11 15.46 -2.54
CA GLY A 148 -21.22 14.80 -1.24
C GLY A 148 -21.84 13.40 -1.30
N GLY A 149 -22.73 13.13 -2.26
CA GLY A 149 -23.26 11.80 -2.54
C GLY A 149 -22.24 10.88 -3.23
N ALA A 150 -21.47 11.45 -4.15
CA ALA A 150 -20.51 10.73 -4.98
C ALA A 150 -19.36 10.11 -4.16
N ILE A 151 -18.84 10.80 -3.13
CA ILE A 151 -17.79 10.24 -2.26
C ILE A 151 -18.26 8.99 -1.49
N ARG A 152 -19.57 8.82 -1.26
CA ARG A 152 -20.12 7.65 -0.55
C ARG A 152 -20.07 6.37 -1.37
N ILE A 153 -19.91 6.48 -2.66
CA ILE A 153 -19.83 5.38 -3.62
C ILE A 153 -18.45 5.31 -4.30
N GLY A 154 -17.43 5.94 -3.70
CA GLY A 154 -16.06 5.85 -4.15
C GLY A 154 -15.67 6.77 -5.31
N ASP A 155 -16.55 7.65 -5.80
CA ASP A 155 -16.19 8.58 -6.86
C ASP A 155 -15.22 9.66 -6.33
N SER A 156 -14.14 9.90 -7.08
CA SER A 156 -13.13 10.91 -6.72
C SER A 156 -13.64 12.33 -6.95
N MET A 157 -13.64 13.15 -5.90
CA MET A 157 -14.15 14.54 -5.92
C MET A 157 -13.06 15.53 -5.50
N PRO A 158 -13.19 16.83 -5.89
CA PRO A 158 -12.19 17.86 -5.56
C PRO A 158 -11.97 18.07 -4.06
N VAL A 159 -13.01 17.80 -3.27
CA VAL A 159 -12.93 17.67 -1.80
C VAL A 159 -13.39 16.28 -1.46
N THR A 160 -12.55 15.53 -0.77
CA THR A 160 -12.84 14.19 -0.27
C THR A 160 -12.82 14.14 1.25
N THR A 161 -13.26 13.05 1.84
CA THR A 161 -13.27 12.86 3.29
C THR A 161 -12.79 11.48 3.67
N PHE A 162 -12.13 11.40 4.82
CA PHE A 162 -11.81 10.11 5.44
C PHE A 162 -11.97 10.18 6.96
N VAL A 163 -12.22 9.04 7.59
CA VAL A 163 -12.37 8.91 9.03
C VAL A 163 -11.09 8.28 9.56
N TYR A 164 -10.46 8.94 10.53
CA TYR A 164 -9.20 8.51 11.11
C TYR A 164 -9.12 8.91 12.59
N PRO A 165 -8.25 8.32 13.42
CA PRO A 165 -8.02 8.82 14.77
C PRO A 165 -7.63 10.31 14.76
N ASP A 166 -8.16 11.07 15.70
CA ASP A 166 -7.83 12.49 15.83
C ASP A 166 -6.38 12.65 16.29
N PHE A 167 -5.55 13.38 15.56
CA PHE A 167 -4.13 13.53 15.86
C PHE A 167 -3.83 14.09 17.25
N LYS A 168 -4.74 14.86 17.84
CA LYS A 168 -4.57 15.40 19.21
C LYS A 168 -5.31 14.58 20.28
N ARG A 169 -6.23 13.71 19.86
CA ARG A 169 -7.03 12.84 20.73
C ARG A 169 -7.12 11.45 20.09
N PRO A 170 -6.00 10.69 20.03
CA PRO A 170 -5.88 9.46 19.28
C PRO A 170 -6.77 8.31 19.79
N ASP A 171 -7.50 8.52 20.86
CA ASP A 171 -8.52 7.65 21.40
C ASP A 171 -9.91 7.82 20.75
N LEU A 172 -10.10 8.84 19.89
CA LEU A 172 -11.36 9.14 19.23
C LEU A 172 -11.19 9.25 17.71
N TYR A 173 -12.17 8.73 16.96
CA TYR A 173 -12.24 8.96 15.53
C TYR A 173 -12.82 10.32 15.18
N THR A 174 -12.23 11.00 14.20
CA THR A 174 -12.72 12.24 13.62
C THR A 174 -12.76 12.18 12.10
N VAL A 175 -13.30 13.21 11.46
CA VAL A 175 -13.37 13.35 10.00
C VAL A 175 -12.33 14.36 9.53
N TYR A 176 -11.58 13.96 8.52
CA TYR A 176 -10.65 14.82 7.79
C TYR A 176 -11.22 15.14 6.41
N LEU A 177 -11.13 16.39 5.99
CA LEU A 177 -11.33 16.80 4.61
C LEU A 177 -9.96 16.90 3.93
N ASP A 178 -9.89 16.41 2.70
CA ASP A 178 -8.67 16.41 1.91
C ASP A 178 -8.94 16.82 0.47
N GLN A 179 -7.87 17.09 -0.29
CA GLN A 179 -7.91 17.37 -1.72
C GLN A 179 -8.02 16.09 -2.53
N GLY A 180 -8.58 16.19 -3.74
CA GLY A 180 -8.71 15.06 -4.65
C GLY A 180 -9.21 15.49 -6.02
N GLY A 181 -9.80 14.54 -6.77
CA GLY A 181 -10.58 14.82 -7.97
C GLY A 181 -9.80 15.08 -9.25
N LEU A 182 -8.49 14.84 -9.28
CA LEU A 182 -7.71 14.87 -10.51
C LEU A 182 -7.87 13.53 -11.26
N GLY A 183 -7.81 13.59 -12.59
CA GLY A 183 -7.87 12.42 -13.45
C GLY A 183 -6.52 11.81 -13.78
N LEU A 184 -5.46 12.59 -13.66
CA LEU A 184 -4.06 12.15 -13.73
C LEU A 184 -3.53 11.89 -12.31
N PRO A 185 -2.46 11.09 -12.14
CA PRO A 185 -2.02 10.60 -10.84
C PRO A 185 -1.65 11.66 -9.80
N ASP A 186 -1.15 12.81 -10.24
CA ASP A 186 -0.70 13.90 -9.37
C ASP A 186 -0.84 15.26 -10.06
N ARG A 187 -0.83 16.34 -9.27
CA ARG A 187 -0.83 17.73 -9.77
C ARG A 187 0.31 18.02 -10.74
N ASP A 188 1.46 17.41 -10.55
CA ASP A 188 2.66 17.66 -11.38
C ASP A 188 2.50 17.13 -12.81
N TYR A 189 1.59 16.16 -13.05
CA TYR A 189 1.19 15.74 -14.38
C TYR A 189 0.51 16.85 -15.20
N TYR A 190 -0.17 17.78 -14.52
CA TYR A 190 -0.80 18.93 -15.15
C TYR A 190 0.18 20.09 -15.36
N LEU A 191 1.13 20.26 -14.44
CA LEU A 191 1.95 21.49 -14.32
C LEU A 191 3.34 21.37 -14.97
N SER A 192 3.86 20.15 -15.16
CA SER A 192 5.19 19.95 -15.74
C SER A 192 5.16 20.00 -17.27
N ASP A 193 6.13 20.70 -17.87
CA ASP A 193 6.32 20.78 -19.34
C ASP A 193 7.15 19.61 -19.91
N SER A 194 7.50 18.62 -19.08
CA SER A 194 8.28 17.47 -19.56
C SER A 194 7.50 16.66 -20.60
N ALA A 195 8.21 16.11 -21.59
CA ALA A 195 7.60 15.34 -22.68
C ALA A 195 6.77 14.13 -22.18
N PRO A 196 7.19 13.34 -21.16
CA PRO A 196 6.35 12.27 -20.62
C PRO A 196 5.03 12.78 -20.02
N MET A 197 5.06 13.91 -19.28
CA MET A 197 3.83 14.49 -18.71
C MET A 197 2.91 15.05 -19.79
N ALA A 198 3.45 15.64 -20.85
CA ALA A 198 2.68 16.08 -22.01
C ALA A 198 2.00 14.88 -22.72
N ALA A 199 2.69 13.76 -22.86
CA ALA A 199 2.11 12.53 -23.41
C ALA A 199 0.97 11.96 -22.53
N ALA A 200 1.16 11.96 -21.20
CA ALA A 200 0.14 11.54 -20.26
C ALA A 200 -1.12 12.43 -20.35
N ARG A 201 -0.96 13.76 -20.45
CA ARG A 201 -2.07 14.70 -20.66
C ARG A 201 -2.83 14.44 -21.95
N ALA A 202 -2.11 14.17 -23.05
CA ALA A 202 -2.74 13.83 -24.34
C ALA A 202 -3.54 12.53 -24.26
N ALA A 203 -2.99 11.50 -23.60
CA ALA A 203 -3.68 10.24 -23.37
C ALA A 203 -4.93 10.42 -22.48
N TYR A 204 -4.84 11.23 -21.44
CA TYR A 204 -5.97 11.55 -20.56
C TYR A 204 -7.11 12.25 -21.32
N LEU A 205 -6.79 13.26 -22.13
CA LEU A 205 -7.79 13.96 -22.96
C LEU A 205 -8.55 13.01 -23.90
N ALA A 206 -7.81 12.11 -24.57
CA ALA A 206 -8.40 11.10 -25.43
C ALA A 206 -9.29 10.11 -24.65
N TYR A 207 -8.83 9.69 -23.47
CA TYR A 207 -9.58 8.81 -22.57
C TYR A 207 -10.87 9.47 -22.06
N ALA A 208 -10.80 10.68 -21.52
CA ALA A 208 -11.97 11.40 -21.02
C ALA A 208 -13.02 11.63 -22.12
N ALA A 209 -12.59 12.00 -23.33
CA ALA A 209 -13.48 12.09 -24.50
C ALA A 209 -14.13 10.73 -24.82
N LYS A 210 -13.36 9.64 -24.75
CA LYS A 210 -13.87 8.28 -24.98
C LYS A 210 -14.93 7.87 -23.96
N LEU A 211 -14.74 8.20 -22.67
CA LEU A 211 -15.73 7.93 -21.63
C LEU A 211 -17.04 8.68 -21.87
N LEU A 212 -16.98 9.95 -22.27
CA LEU A 212 -18.17 10.74 -22.62
C LEU A 212 -18.92 10.16 -23.83
N GLN A 213 -18.20 9.59 -24.80
CA GLN A 213 -18.81 8.90 -25.95
C GLN A 213 -19.50 7.59 -25.53
N LEU A 214 -18.75 6.72 -24.84
CA LEU A 214 -19.24 5.39 -24.45
C LEU A 214 -20.45 5.47 -23.52
N SER A 215 -20.48 6.47 -22.64
CA SER A 215 -21.60 6.71 -21.73
C SER A 215 -22.81 7.40 -22.39
N GLY A 216 -22.68 7.86 -23.63
CA GLY A 216 -23.75 8.57 -24.35
C GLY A 216 -23.95 10.03 -23.89
N VAL A 217 -23.09 10.55 -23.00
CA VAL A 217 -23.16 11.95 -22.52
C VAL A 217 -22.79 12.94 -23.63
N ALA A 218 -21.83 12.59 -24.48
CA ALA A 218 -21.45 13.34 -25.67
C ALA A 218 -21.12 12.36 -26.81
N PRO A 219 -22.12 11.89 -27.57
CA PRO A 219 -21.94 10.80 -28.52
C PRO A 219 -21.14 11.18 -29.76
N SER A 220 -21.06 12.46 -30.13
CA SER A 220 -20.24 12.88 -31.28
C SER A 220 -18.81 13.16 -30.85
N GLU A 221 -17.83 12.80 -31.70
CA GLU A 221 -16.41 12.96 -31.44
C GLU A 221 -16.01 14.43 -31.18
N GLY A 222 -16.46 15.35 -32.03
CA GLY A 222 -16.14 16.78 -31.87
C GLY A 222 -16.67 17.38 -30.55
N ASP A 223 -17.87 16.98 -30.11
CA ASP A 223 -18.46 17.43 -28.86
C ASP A 223 -17.72 16.82 -27.66
N SER A 224 -17.43 15.51 -27.69
CA SER A 224 -16.75 14.84 -26.59
C SER A 224 -15.33 15.38 -26.35
N VAL A 225 -14.57 15.61 -27.41
CA VAL A 225 -13.22 16.21 -27.32
C VAL A 225 -13.29 17.64 -26.75
N ALA A 226 -14.23 18.46 -27.22
CA ALA A 226 -14.37 19.81 -26.69
C ALA A 226 -14.79 19.82 -25.22
N ARG A 227 -15.65 18.90 -24.78
CA ARG A 227 -16.10 18.77 -23.37
C ARG A 227 -14.98 18.23 -22.48
N ALA A 228 -14.26 17.19 -22.93
CA ALA A 228 -13.10 16.66 -22.21
C ALA A 228 -12.02 17.74 -22.00
N LYS A 229 -11.79 18.59 -23.03
CA LYS A 229 -10.83 19.71 -22.90
C LYS A 229 -11.26 20.70 -21.80
N ARG A 230 -12.55 21.05 -21.72
CA ARG A 230 -13.05 21.94 -20.65
C ARG A 230 -12.91 21.32 -19.26
N VAL A 231 -13.13 20.01 -19.13
CA VAL A 231 -12.90 19.29 -17.86
C VAL A 231 -11.42 19.29 -17.51
N PHE A 232 -10.54 19.02 -18.48
CA PHE A 232 -9.10 19.09 -18.26
C PHE A 232 -8.65 20.48 -17.79
N ASP A 233 -9.21 21.56 -18.38
CA ASP A 233 -8.88 22.93 -17.96
C ASP A 233 -9.35 23.22 -16.53
N LEU A 234 -10.48 22.65 -16.11
CA LEU A 234 -10.92 22.68 -14.71
C LEU A 234 -9.96 21.94 -13.80
N GLU A 235 -9.58 20.71 -14.16
CA GLU A 235 -8.65 19.91 -13.36
C GLU A 235 -7.24 20.53 -13.28
N HIS A 236 -6.78 21.19 -14.35
CA HIS A 236 -5.55 21.97 -14.32
C HIS A 236 -5.60 23.07 -13.27
N ARG A 237 -6.70 23.83 -13.19
CA ARG A 237 -6.90 24.85 -12.15
C ARG A 237 -6.95 24.24 -10.74
N LEU A 238 -7.54 23.06 -10.59
CA LEU A 238 -7.51 22.33 -9.32
C LEU A 238 -6.07 21.87 -8.96
N ALA A 239 -5.31 21.40 -9.94
CA ALA A 239 -3.93 21.00 -9.75
C ALA A 239 -3.01 22.16 -9.31
N GLU A 240 -3.23 23.38 -9.81
CA GLU A 240 -2.47 24.59 -9.42
C GLU A 240 -2.61 24.88 -7.91
N ILE A 241 -3.78 24.66 -7.33
CA ILE A 241 -4.08 25.02 -5.93
C ILE A 241 -3.85 23.88 -4.93
N GLN A 242 -3.69 22.64 -5.40
CA GLN A 242 -3.45 21.49 -4.53
C GLN A 242 -2.04 21.52 -3.92
N TRP A 243 -1.91 21.01 -2.72
CA TRP A 243 -0.62 20.82 -2.07
C TRP A 243 0.19 19.73 -2.80
N SER A 244 1.49 19.96 -2.96
CA SER A 244 2.41 18.93 -3.46
C SER A 244 2.53 17.76 -2.47
N GLN A 245 2.99 16.60 -2.94
CA GLN A 245 3.25 15.43 -2.10
C GLN A 245 4.17 15.76 -0.92
N VAL A 246 5.26 16.51 -1.16
CA VAL A 246 6.17 16.98 -0.10
C VAL A 246 5.44 17.82 0.94
N ARG A 247 4.63 18.80 0.52
CA ARG A 247 3.88 19.64 1.46
C ARG A 247 2.87 18.84 2.30
N GLN A 248 2.27 17.82 1.73
CA GLN A 248 1.33 16.95 2.45
C GLN A 248 2.00 16.12 3.56
N ARG A 249 3.33 16.04 3.59
CA ARG A 249 4.08 15.41 4.69
C ARG A 249 4.15 16.29 5.95
N ASP A 250 3.78 17.56 5.91
CA ASP A 250 3.72 18.44 7.08
C ASP A 250 2.46 18.15 7.92
N LEU A 251 2.50 17.08 8.73
CA LEU A 251 1.37 16.64 9.55
C LEU A 251 0.86 17.70 10.53
N PRO A 252 1.72 18.50 11.20
CA PRO A 252 1.24 19.64 11.98
C PRO A 252 0.42 20.65 11.18
N ALA A 253 0.84 20.98 9.97
CA ALA A 253 0.11 21.89 9.08
C ALA A 253 -1.23 21.29 8.58
N ARG A 254 -1.31 19.94 8.55
CA ARG A 254 -2.54 19.22 8.17
C ARG A 254 -3.58 19.11 9.29
N TYR A 255 -3.28 19.49 10.51
CA TYR A 255 -4.23 19.43 11.62
C TYR A 255 -4.89 20.78 11.86
N VAL A 256 -5.89 21.13 11.05
CA VAL A 256 -6.62 22.41 11.12
C VAL A 256 -8.10 22.15 11.43
N PRO A 257 -8.51 22.11 12.70
CA PRO A 257 -9.91 21.90 13.05
C PRO A 257 -10.76 23.12 12.68
N TRP A 258 -11.78 22.90 11.85
CA TRP A 258 -12.78 23.90 11.49
C TRP A 258 -14.15 23.53 12.06
N THR A 259 -14.82 24.51 12.65
CA THR A 259 -16.24 24.39 13.00
C THR A 259 -17.10 24.47 11.75
N ARG A 260 -18.36 24.07 11.85
CA ARG A 260 -19.32 24.21 10.74
C ARG A 260 -19.42 25.65 10.22
N ALA A 261 -19.37 26.64 11.12
CA ALA A 261 -19.45 28.07 10.77
C ALA A 261 -18.18 28.59 10.05
N ASP A 262 -17.02 27.92 10.28
CA ASP A 262 -15.77 28.30 9.63
C ASP A 262 -15.78 28.04 8.12
N TYR A 263 -16.47 26.99 7.65
CA TYR A 263 -16.45 26.61 6.24
C TYR A 263 -16.98 27.71 5.30
N PRO A 264 -18.18 28.25 5.48
CA PRO A 264 -18.64 29.36 4.63
C PRO A 264 -17.83 30.65 4.82
N ALA A 265 -17.19 30.83 5.97
CA ALA A 265 -16.39 32.03 6.25
C ALA A 265 -14.99 31.95 5.65
N LYS A 266 -14.30 30.79 5.80
CA LYS A 266 -12.90 30.58 5.34
C LYS A 266 -12.80 30.01 3.92
N ALA A 267 -13.87 29.35 3.46
CA ALA A 267 -13.95 28.73 2.14
C ALA A 267 -15.26 29.09 1.44
N PRO A 268 -15.49 30.40 1.15
CA PRO A 268 -16.72 30.86 0.49
C PRO A 268 -16.81 30.39 -0.96
N GLY A 269 -18.02 30.24 -1.49
CA GLY A 269 -18.28 29.88 -2.88
C GLY A 269 -18.76 28.44 -3.07
N PHE A 270 -18.76 27.63 -2.02
CA PHE A 270 -19.25 26.25 -2.06
C PHE A 270 -20.40 26.05 -1.05
N ALA A 271 -21.40 25.25 -1.45
CA ALA A 271 -22.57 25.00 -0.60
C ALA A 271 -22.27 23.89 0.42
N TRP A 272 -21.45 24.21 1.42
CA TRP A 272 -20.93 23.27 2.41
C TRP A 272 -21.98 22.44 3.13
N ASP A 273 -23.10 23.08 3.54
CA ASP A 273 -24.17 22.38 4.25
C ASP A 273 -24.85 21.31 3.38
N ALA A 274 -25.04 21.61 2.08
CA ALA A 274 -25.58 20.64 1.12
C ALA A 274 -24.62 19.47 0.91
N TYR A 275 -23.32 19.77 0.76
CA TYR A 275 -22.27 18.76 0.65
C TYR A 275 -22.20 17.84 1.87
N PHE A 276 -22.07 18.43 3.07
CA PHE A 276 -21.95 17.64 4.30
C PHE A 276 -23.21 16.81 4.59
N LYS A 277 -24.38 17.35 4.32
CA LYS A 277 -25.64 16.60 4.48
C LYS A 277 -25.67 15.38 3.55
N ALA A 278 -25.29 15.56 2.29
CA ALA A 278 -25.24 14.45 1.32
C ALA A 278 -24.16 13.43 1.64
N ALA A 279 -23.02 13.86 2.17
CA ALA A 279 -21.95 13.00 2.66
C ALA A 279 -22.28 12.29 3.99
N GLY A 280 -23.44 12.56 4.61
CA GLY A 280 -23.78 11.98 5.92
C GLY A 280 -23.04 12.63 7.10
N LEU A 281 -22.43 13.79 6.90
CA LEU A 281 -21.64 14.53 7.89
C LEU A 281 -22.38 15.72 8.49
N GLY A 282 -23.71 15.82 8.28
CA GLY A 282 -24.53 16.96 8.67
C GLY A 282 -24.47 17.31 10.16
N ASP A 283 -24.32 16.31 11.02
CA ASP A 283 -24.32 16.46 12.48
C ASP A 283 -22.93 16.64 13.09
N GLN A 284 -21.85 16.62 12.28
CA GLN A 284 -20.50 16.77 12.80
C GLN A 284 -20.19 18.26 13.08
N PRO A 285 -19.89 18.64 14.34
CA PRO A 285 -19.67 20.03 14.70
C PRO A 285 -18.30 20.56 14.26
N ILE A 286 -17.30 19.68 14.20
CA ILE A 286 -15.91 19.99 13.83
C ILE A 286 -15.42 18.93 12.86
N LEU A 287 -14.73 19.37 11.79
CA LEU A 287 -14.02 18.51 10.86
C LEU A 287 -12.62 19.09 10.64
N ILE A 288 -11.64 18.23 10.40
CA ILE A 288 -10.25 18.66 10.19
C ILE A 288 -10.07 19.02 8.71
N ALA A 289 -9.77 20.28 8.41
CA ALA A 289 -9.39 20.71 7.07
C ALA A 289 -7.91 20.40 6.83
N SER A 290 -7.61 19.17 6.39
CA SER A 290 -6.22 18.68 6.24
C SER A 290 -5.35 19.53 5.32
N VAL A 291 -5.95 20.13 4.31
CA VAL A 291 -5.27 20.95 3.29
C VAL A 291 -6.07 22.27 3.15
N ASP A 292 -6.16 23.02 4.21
CA ASP A 292 -7.05 24.16 4.40
C ASP A 292 -7.04 25.17 3.24
N SER A 293 -5.85 25.54 2.77
CA SER A 293 -5.72 26.50 1.66
C SER A 293 -6.19 25.91 0.32
N ALA A 294 -5.99 24.61 0.08
CA ALA A 294 -6.50 23.96 -1.13
C ALA A 294 -8.02 23.82 -1.08
N ILE A 295 -8.60 23.51 0.10
CA ILE A 295 -10.06 23.47 0.32
C ILE A 295 -10.68 24.85 0.07
N SER A 296 -10.10 25.92 0.63
CA SER A 296 -10.56 27.28 0.44
C SER A 296 -10.50 27.71 -1.03
N ALA A 297 -9.40 27.42 -1.71
CA ALA A 297 -9.23 27.74 -3.13
C ALA A 297 -10.16 26.91 -4.04
N THR A 298 -10.38 25.63 -3.73
CA THR A 298 -11.37 24.79 -4.43
C THR A 298 -12.76 25.40 -4.33
N ALA A 299 -13.19 25.81 -3.13
CA ALA A 299 -14.48 26.44 -2.93
C ALA A 299 -14.63 27.72 -3.76
N ALA A 300 -13.58 28.53 -3.86
CA ALA A 300 -13.57 29.75 -4.68
C ALA A 300 -13.62 29.46 -6.20
N ILE A 301 -13.08 28.34 -6.67
CA ILE A 301 -13.15 27.93 -8.08
C ILE A 301 -14.58 27.55 -8.48
N VAL A 302 -15.33 26.88 -7.61
CA VAL A 302 -16.63 26.28 -7.94
C VAL A 302 -17.59 27.24 -8.66
N PRO A 303 -17.89 28.46 -8.15
CA PRO A 303 -18.84 29.35 -8.80
C PRO A 303 -18.31 30.03 -10.06
N THR A 304 -17.01 29.93 -10.35
CA THR A 304 -16.37 30.54 -11.53
C THR A 304 -16.40 29.64 -12.75
N VAL A 305 -16.76 28.37 -12.59
CA VAL A 305 -16.82 27.37 -13.65
C VAL A 305 -18.28 27.08 -13.98
N PRO A 306 -18.71 27.16 -15.26
CA PRO A 306 -20.10 26.89 -15.64
C PRO A 306 -20.58 25.48 -15.23
N LEU A 307 -21.81 25.36 -14.76
CA LEU A 307 -22.39 24.07 -14.37
C LEU A 307 -22.29 22.96 -15.43
N PRO A 308 -22.42 23.22 -16.74
CA PRO A 308 -22.20 22.16 -17.72
C PRO A 308 -20.82 21.48 -17.66
N VAL A 309 -19.76 22.24 -17.32
CA VAL A 309 -18.40 21.70 -17.17
C VAL A 309 -18.33 20.79 -15.94
N TRP A 310 -18.94 21.20 -14.84
CA TRP A 310 -19.03 20.36 -13.63
C TRP A 310 -19.85 19.07 -13.86
N LYS A 311 -20.91 19.13 -14.67
CA LYS A 311 -21.68 17.94 -15.05
C LYS A 311 -20.82 16.97 -15.85
N ASP A 312 -20.04 17.48 -16.80
CA ASP A 312 -19.10 16.66 -17.58
C ASP A 312 -18.01 16.05 -16.68
N TYR A 313 -17.48 16.84 -15.75
CA TYR A 313 -16.53 16.35 -14.75
C TYR A 313 -17.12 15.22 -13.90
N LEU A 314 -18.31 15.40 -13.32
CA LEU A 314 -18.96 14.36 -12.54
C LEU A 314 -19.25 13.10 -13.37
N ALA A 315 -19.66 13.26 -14.63
CA ALA A 315 -19.90 12.13 -15.53
C ALA A 315 -18.62 11.36 -15.82
N ILE A 316 -17.51 12.06 -16.10
CA ILE A 316 -16.21 11.41 -16.33
C ILE A 316 -15.76 10.65 -15.05
N ARG A 317 -15.84 11.27 -13.86
CA ARG A 317 -15.45 10.61 -12.60
C ARG A 317 -16.30 9.37 -12.31
N ALA A 318 -17.62 9.45 -12.48
CA ALA A 318 -18.53 8.34 -12.28
C ALA A 318 -18.24 7.16 -13.22
N VAL A 319 -17.99 7.46 -14.51
CA VAL A 319 -17.69 6.42 -15.50
C VAL A 319 -16.30 5.82 -15.27
N ASP A 320 -15.28 6.65 -14.99
CA ASP A 320 -13.90 6.24 -14.74
C ASP A 320 -13.80 5.28 -13.54
N GLY A 321 -14.37 5.67 -12.39
CA GLY A 321 -14.33 4.87 -11.16
C GLY A 321 -15.00 3.50 -11.29
N HIS A 322 -15.93 3.36 -12.23
CA HIS A 322 -16.72 2.13 -12.37
C HIS A 322 -16.51 1.42 -13.73
N ALA A 323 -15.66 1.94 -14.61
CA ALA A 323 -15.34 1.35 -15.91
C ALA A 323 -14.96 -0.16 -15.84
N PRO A 324 -14.22 -0.63 -14.82
CA PRO A 324 -13.87 -2.06 -14.70
C PRO A 324 -15.05 -3.02 -14.54
N PHE A 325 -16.24 -2.51 -14.16
CA PHE A 325 -17.48 -3.28 -13.92
C PHE A 325 -18.50 -3.18 -15.06
N LEU A 326 -18.12 -2.51 -16.14
CA LEU A 326 -18.96 -2.27 -17.32
C LEU A 326 -18.53 -3.18 -18.48
N SER A 327 -19.17 -2.97 -19.66
CA SER A 327 -18.85 -3.72 -20.86
C SER A 327 -17.38 -3.55 -21.31
N LYS A 328 -16.93 -4.47 -22.16
CA LYS A 328 -15.54 -4.54 -22.65
C LYS A 328 -15.03 -3.20 -23.20
N ALA A 329 -15.87 -2.42 -23.85
CA ALA A 329 -15.47 -1.12 -24.39
C ALA A 329 -14.98 -0.14 -23.30
N PHE A 330 -15.63 -0.14 -22.13
CA PHE A 330 -15.19 0.68 -20.98
C PHE A 330 -13.93 0.11 -20.34
N VAL A 331 -13.87 -1.20 -20.15
CA VAL A 331 -12.68 -1.89 -19.61
C VAL A 331 -11.46 -1.62 -20.49
N ASP A 332 -11.60 -1.75 -21.80
CA ASP A 332 -10.50 -1.51 -22.73
C ASP A 332 -10.03 -0.05 -22.72
N ALA A 333 -10.97 0.90 -22.68
CA ALA A 333 -10.63 2.32 -22.60
C ALA A 333 -9.90 2.65 -21.28
N HIS A 334 -10.38 2.13 -20.15
CA HIS A 334 -9.76 2.29 -18.85
C HIS A 334 -8.36 1.67 -18.82
N PHE A 335 -8.21 0.46 -19.31
CA PHE A 335 -6.92 -0.24 -19.40
C PHE A 335 -5.92 0.52 -20.29
N ALA A 336 -6.34 0.99 -21.45
CA ALA A 336 -5.48 1.73 -22.37
C ALA A 336 -4.91 3.01 -21.75
N PHE A 337 -5.65 3.65 -20.86
CA PHE A 337 -5.19 4.84 -20.17
C PHE A 337 -4.40 4.49 -18.89
N HIS A 338 -5.04 3.87 -17.90
CA HIS A 338 -4.47 3.68 -16.58
C HIS A 338 -3.29 2.69 -16.57
N ALA A 339 -3.39 1.59 -17.33
CA ALA A 339 -2.36 0.58 -17.35
C ALA A 339 -1.34 0.79 -18.49
N THR A 340 -1.79 1.03 -19.72
CA THR A 340 -0.86 1.11 -20.85
C THR A 340 -0.17 2.47 -20.91
N ALA A 341 -0.94 3.57 -20.94
CA ALA A 341 -0.34 4.90 -21.12
C ALA A 341 0.41 5.38 -19.87
N LEU A 342 -0.12 5.16 -18.67
CA LEU A 342 0.50 5.63 -17.42
C LEU A 342 1.54 4.66 -16.86
N ALA A 343 1.30 3.34 -16.93
CA ALA A 343 2.16 2.34 -16.29
C ALA A 343 3.00 1.50 -17.28
N GLY A 344 2.72 1.59 -18.59
CA GLY A 344 3.46 0.85 -19.62
C GLY A 344 3.11 -0.63 -19.71
N THR A 345 2.00 -1.07 -19.12
CA THR A 345 1.53 -2.46 -19.11
C THR A 345 0.85 -2.80 -20.44
N PRO A 346 1.37 -3.76 -21.23
CA PRO A 346 0.81 -4.04 -22.57
C PRO A 346 -0.45 -4.93 -22.55
N ASP A 347 -0.59 -5.84 -21.58
CA ASP A 347 -1.66 -6.83 -21.55
C ASP A 347 -2.60 -6.59 -20.37
N LEU A 348 -3.91 -6.69 -20.63
CA LEU A 348 -4.92 -6.63 -19.56
C LEU A 348 -4.80 -7.85 -18.65
N GLU A 349 -4.76 -7.62 -17.36
CA GLU A 349 -4.73 -8.66 -16.33
C GLU A 349 -5.91 -9.64 -16.51
N ALA A 350 -5.62 -10.93 -16.31
CA ALA A 350 -6.63 -11.99 -16.45
C ALA A 350 -7.88 -11.69 -15.62
N ARG A 351 -9.08 -12.00 -16.14
CA ARG A 351 -10.34 -11.65 -15.47
C ARG A 351 -10.44 -12.18 -14.04
N TRP A 352 -9.94 -13.39 -13.80
CA TRP A 352 -9.97 -13.98 -12.47
C TRP A 352 -9.13 -13.17 -11.45
N LYS A 353 -7.99 -12.61 -11.86
CA LYS A 353 -7.17 -11.73 -11.00
C LYS A 353 -7.93 -10.45 -10.66
N ARG A 354 -8.50 -9.78 -11.66
CA ARG A 354 -9.34 -8.59 -11.46
C ARG A 354 -10.53 -8.88 -10.55
N GLY A 355 -11.17 -10.06 -10.71
CA GLY A 355 -12.27 -10.51 -9.85
C GLY A 355 -11.81 -10.80 -8.42
N SER A 356 -10.61 -11.37 -8.23
CA SER A 356 -10.02 -11.58 -6.92
C SER A 356 -9.76 -10.26 -6.21
N ARG A 357 -9.08 -9.30 -6.87
CA ARG A 357 -8.82 -7.96 -6.31
C ARG A 357 -10.11 -7.21 -5.95
N PHE A 358 -11.15 -7.35 -6.78
CA PHE A 358 -12.45 -6.77 -6.50
C PHE A 358 -13.10 -7.39 -5.25
N ALA A 359 -13.05 -8.71 -5.11
CA ALA A 359 -13.57 -9.40 -3.91
C ALA A 359 -12.75 -9.06 -2.65
N GLU A 360 -11.43 -8.92 -2.76
CA GLU A 360 -10.55 -8.49 -1.67
C GLU A 360 -10.87 -7.07 -1.21
N LYS A 361 -11.03 -6.12 -2.12
CA LYS A 361 -11.47 -4.76 -1.79
C LYS A 361 -12.78 -4.75 -1.02
N ALA A 362 -13.76 -5.57 -1.45
CA ALA A 362 -15.10 -5.59 -0.87
C ALA A 362 -15.20 -6.37 0.43
N MET A 363 -14.54 -7.54 0.52
CA MET A 363 -14.72 -8.51 1.61
C MET A 363 -13.38 -9.15 2.05
N GLY A 364 -12.29 -8.39 2.03
CA GLY A 364 -10.94 -8.91 2.24
C GLY A 364 -10.74 -9.66 3.55
N GLU A 365 -11.31 -9.20 4.66
CA GLU A 365 -11.19 -9.95 5.93
C GLU A 365 -12.00 -11.26 5.95
N ALA A 366 -13.10 -11.36 5.22
CA ALA A 366 -13.82 -12.62 5.07
C ALA A 366 -13.02 -13.65 4.24
N ILE A 367 -12.28 -13.20 3.24
CA ILE A 367 -11.29 -14.01 2.51
C ILE A 367 -10.13 -14.36 3.44
N GLY A 368 -9.62 -13.38 4.19
CA GLY A 368 -8.51 -13.51 5.12
C GLY A 368 -8.73 -14.57 6.18
N GLU A 369 -9.95 -14.67 6.73
CA GLU A 369 -10.31 -15.70 7.70
C GLU A 369 -10.15 -17.13 7.14
N ILE A 370 -10.48 -17.33 5.86
CA ILE A 370 -10.29 -18.61 5.18
C ILE A 370 -8.81 -18.82 4.83
N TYR A 371 -8.16 -17.78 4.32
CA TYR A 371 -6.76 -17.78 3.89
C TYR A 371 -5.82 -18.22 5.02
N VAL A 372 -5.91 -17.61 6.20
CA VAL A 372 -4.98 -17.92 7.29
C VAL A 372 -5.15 -19.33 7.83
N ARG A 373 -6.36 -19.87 7.81
CA ARG A 373 -6.61 -21.28 8.22
C ARG A 373 -5.93 -22.26 7.26
N GLN A 374 -5.75 -21.92 6.00
CA GLN A 374 -5.20 -22.80 4.96
C GLN A 374 -3.71 -22.61 4.74
N TYR A 375 -3.21 -21.37 4.85
CA TYR A 375 -1.88 -20.99 4.33
C TYR A 375 -0.95 -20.35 5.36
N PHE A 376 -1.40 -20.11 6.60
CA PHE A 376 -0.57 -19.51 7.64
C PHE A 376 -0.67 -20.27 8.96
N GLY A 377 0.28 -21.18 9.20
CA GLY A 377 0.30 -22.03 10.37
C GLY A 377 0.78 -21.34 11.66
N PRO A 378 0.47 -21.93 12.83
CA PRO A 378 0.88 -21.38 14.13
C PRO A 378 2.40 -21.33 14.31
N GLU A 379 3.15 -22.20 13.66
CA GLU A 379 4.62 -22.22 13.71
C GLU A 379 5.23 -20.96 13.08
N SER A 380 4.77 -20.59 11.88
CA SER A 380 5.20 -19.34 11.22
C SER A 380 4.86 -18.12 12.05
N LYS A 381 3.67 -18.07 12.67
CA LYS A 381 3.28 -16.98 13.57
C LYS A 381 4.20 -16.90 14.79
N ALA A 382 4.54 -18.05 15.40
CA ALA A 382 5.41 -18.08 16.57
C ALA A 382 6.84 -17.63 16.23
N ALA A 383 7.41 -18.12 15.12
CA ALA A 383 8.74 -17.76 14.67
C ALA A 383 8.84 -16.27 14.31
N ALA A 384 7.85 -15.74 13.57
CA ALA A 384 7.77 -14.30 13.28
C ALA A 384 7.64 -13.45 14.55
N THR A 385 6.84 -13.90 15.53
CA THR A 385 6.69 -13.22 16.81
C THR A 385 8.02 -13.13 17.58
N GLN A 386 8.81 -14.22 17.57
CA GLN A 386 10.12 -14.21 18.21
C GLN A 386 11.09 -13.25 17.50
N LEU A 387 11.07 -13.24 16.18
CA LEU A 387 11.89 -12.32 15.37
C LEU A 387 11.57 -10.86 15.70
N VAL A 388 10.29 -10.48 15.74
CA VAL A 388 9.84 -9.12 16.11
C VAL A 388 10.31 -8.73 17.50
N ARG A 389 10.23 -9.63 18.49
CA ARG A 389 10.72 -9.38 19.86
C ARG A 389 12.22 -9.07 19.89
N ASN A 390 13.02 -9.84 19.13
CA ASN A 390 14.45 -9.63 19.05
C ASN A 390 14.79 -8.26 18.43
N LEU A 391 14.04 -7.86 17.41
CA LEU A 391 14.21 -6.57 16.74
C LEU A 391 13.80 -5.40 17.62
N LEU A 392 12.70 -5.49 18.38
CA LEU A 392 12.31 -4.48 19.36
C LEU A 392 13.35 -4.31 20.47
N ALA A 393 13.91 -5.43 20.95
CA ALA A 393 14.99 -5.39 21.94
C ALA A 393 16.25 -4.70 21.38
N ALA A 394 16.64 -5.02 20.13
CA ALA A 394 17.77 -4.38 19.46
C ALA A 394 17.53 -2.88 19.22
N ALA A 395 16.33 -2.49 18.78
CA ALA A 395 15.93 -1.09 18.61
C ALA A 395 16.06 -0.32 19.93
N GLY A 396 15.63 -0.91 21.05
CA GLY A 396 15.78 -0.32 22.35
C GLY A 396 17.23 -0.12 22.76
N GLN A 397 18.10 -1.12 22.59
CA GLN A 397 19.54 -0.98 22.85
C GLN A 397 20.18 0.09 21.96
N ARG A 398 19.74 0.20 20.71
CA ARG A 398 20.22 1.22 19.79
C ARG A 398 19.84 2.62 20.26
N ILE A 399 18.59 2.86 20.69
CA ILE A 399 18.16 4.14 21.27
C ILE A 399 19.03 4.52 22.48
N ASP A 400 19.29 3.56 23.38
CA ASP A 400 20.12 3.79 24.58
C ASP A 400 21.56 4.18 24.19
N GLY A 401 22.10 3.60 23.08
CA GLY A 401 23.45 3.84 22.59
C GLY A 401 23.65 5.13 21.79
N LEU A 402 22.59 5.86 21.38
CA LEU A 402 22.73 7.06 20.55
C LEU A 402 23.52 8.17 21.29
N ASP A 403 24.62 8.62 20.72
CA ASP A 403 25.50 9.65 21.31
C ASP A 403 24.95 11.08 21.15
N TRP A 404 24.13 11.29 20.13
CA TRP A 404 23.59 12.61 19.79
C TRP A 404 22.27 12.95 20.50
N MET A 405 21.53 11.94 21.00
CA MET A 405 20.24 12.11 21.67
C MET A 405 20.44 12.28 23.18
N SER A 406 19.78 13.27 23.76
CA SER A 406 19.83 13.52 25.21
C SER A 406 19.11 12.41 26.00
N THR A 407 19.48 12.24 27.27
CA THR A 407 18.83 11.29 28.18
C THR A 407 17.33 11.52 28.29
N ALA A 408 16.87 12.79 28.28
CA ALA A 408 15.45 13.12 28.36
C ALA A 408 14.68 12.58 27.16
N THR A 409 15.20 12.77 25.94
CA THR A 409 14.56 12.26 24.70
C THR A 409 14.66 10.73 24.63
N LYS A 410 15.78 10.12 25.06
CA LYS A 410 15.91 8.64 25.11
C LYS A 410 14.85 7.99 26.01
N ILE A 411 14.57 8.56 27.18
CA ILE A 411 13.54 8.06 28.09
C ILE A 411 12.18 8.05 27.37
N LYS A 412 11.82 9.13 26.69
CA LYS A 412 10.57 9.23 25.93
C LYS A 412 10.52 8.29 24.71
N ALA A 413 11.66 8.14 24.03
CA ALA A 413 11.77 7.20 22.90
C ALA A 413 11.61 5.74 23.40
N ARG A 414 12.18 5.38 24.54
CA ARG A 414 11.97 4.07 25.16
C ARG A 414 10.52 3.87 25.60
N GLU A 415 9.90 4.86 26.25
CA GLU A 415 8.49 4.83 26.61
C GLU A 415 7.61 4.54 25.37
N LYS A 416 7.91 5.20 24.26
CA LYS A 416 7.18 4.98 22.99
C LYS A 416 7.41 3.59 22.41
N LEU A 417 8.66 3.12 22.37
CA LEU A 417 8.98 1.78 21.86
C LEU A 417 8.33 0.68 22.71
N ASP A 418 8.36 0.83 24.05
CA ASP A 418 7.77 -0.14 24.98
C ASP A 418 6.23 -0.18 24.90
N ALA A 419 5.61 0.90 24.37
CA ALA A 419 4.17 1.00 24.15
C ALA A 419 3.72 0.50 22.76
N PHE A 420 4.63 0.05 21.89
CA PHE A 420 4.28 -0.47 20.56
C PHE A 420 3.32 -1.65 20.66
N GLN A 421 2.21 -1.55 19.92
CA GLN A 421 1.34 -2.69 19.68
C GLN A 421 1.83 -3.47 18.47
N VAL A 422 2.01 -4.77 18.66
CA VAL A 422 2.52 -5.67 17.61
C VAL A 422 1.42 -6.58 17.12
N LYS A 423 1.14 -6.54 15.83
CA LYS A 423 0.11 -7.34 15.15
C LYS A 423 0.76 -8.23 14.09
N ILE A 424 0.60 -9.55 14.23
CA ILE A 424 1.27 -10.54 13.37
C ILE A 424 0.27 -11.51 12.77
N GLY A 425 0.28 -11.61 11.45
CA GLY A 425 -0.45 -12.58 10.66
C GLY A 425 -1.87 -12.16 10.34
N TYR A 426 -2.73 -12.00 11.33
CA TYR A 426 -4.16 -11.75 11.13
C TYR A 426 -4.83 -11.19 12.39
N PRO A 427 -5.99 -10.48 12.25
CA PRO A 427 -6.73 -9.93 13.37
C PRO A 427 -7.40 -11.02 14.22
N ASP A 428 -7.50 -10.79 15.53
CA ASP A 428 -8.23 -11.69 16.43
C ASP A 428 -9.76 -11.56 16.28
N LYS A 429 -10.23 -10.42 15.77
CA LYS A 429 -11.65 -10.12 15.53
C LYS A 429 -11.84 -9.75 14.05
N TRP A 430 -12.63 -10.55 13.35
CA TRP A 430 -12.95 -10.35 11.96
C TRP A 430 -14.05 -9.31 11.75
N ARG A 431 -14.01 -8.62 10.62
CA ARG A 431 -15.01 -7.62 10.21
C ARG A 431 -16.37 -8.27 9.98
N ASP A 432 -17.41 -7.60 10.45
CA ASP A 432 -18.81 -7.99 10.20
C ASP A 432 -19.30 -7.45 8.85
N TYR A 433 -19.59 -8.35 7.93
CA TYR A 433 -20.17 -8.06 6.62
C TYR A 433 -21.69 -8.28 6.55
N SER A 434 -22.39 -8.42 7.67
CA SER A 434 -23.84 -8.68 7.68
C SER A 434 -24.63 -7.64 6.90
N LYS A 435 -24.21 -6.36 6.98
CA LYS A 435 -24.84 -5.22 6.30
C LYS A 435 -24.46 -5.05 4.82
N LEU A 436 -23.43 -5.73 4.33
CA LEU A 436 -23.08 -5.68 2.91
C LEU A 436 -24.11 -6.48 2.11
N ALA A 437 -24.84 -5.80 1.25
CA ALA A 437 -25.73 -6.43 0.28
C ALA A 437 -24.92 -6.88 -0.95
N VAL A 438 -25.13 -8.12 -1.38
CA VAL A 438 -24.58 -8.64 -2.63
C VAL A 438 -25.74 -9.04 -3.54
N VAL A 439 -25.77 -8.47 -4.76
CA VAL A 439 -26.81 -8.68 -5.75
C VAL A 439 -26.26 -9.63 -6.83
N PRO A 440 -26.73 -10.89 -6.89
CA PRO A 440 -26.27 -11.81 -7.93
C PRO A 440 -26.59 -11.27 -9.33
N GLY A 441 -25.62 -11.33 -10.25
CA GLY A 441 -25.74 -10.89 -11.62
C GLY A 441 -25.62 -9.37 -11.85
N ASP A 442 -25.29 -8.57 -10.82
CA ASP A 442 -25.05 -7.12 -10.97
C ASP A 442 -23.70 -6.68 -10.41
N ALA A 443 -22.66 -6.75 -11.24
CA ALA A 443 -21.28 -6.39 -10.84
C ALA A 443 -21.15 -4.89 -10.52
N TYR A 444 -21.87 -4.04 -11.25
CA TYR A 444 -21.86 -2.60 -11.01
C TYR A 444 -22.50 -2.24 -9.67
N GLU A 445 -23.70 -2.76 -9.38
CA GLU A 445 -24.35 -2.51 -8.09
C GLU A 445 -23.54 -3.10 -6.93
N ASN A 446 -22.89 -4.24 -7.12
CA ASN A 446 -22.00 -4.81 -6.12
C ASN A 446 -20.78 -3.92 -5.83
N ALA A 447 -20.24 -3.23 -6.83
CA ALA A 447 -19.18 -2.25 -6.63
C ALA A 447 -19.66 -1.06 -5.80
N LEU A 448 -20.80 -0.47 -6.18
CA LEU A 448 -21.42 0.63 -5.43
C LEU A 448 -21.78 0.23 -4.00
N ALA A 449 -22.30 -0.98 -3.81
CA ALA A 449 -22.67 -1.49 -2.49
C ALA A 449 -21.43 -1.71 -1.59
N ALA A 450 -20.32 -2.19 -2.16
CA ALA A 450 -19.07 -2.36 -1.42
C ALA A 450 -18.47 -1.03 -0.97
N ASP A 451 -18.39 -0.05 -1.86
CA ASP A 451 -17.87 1.29 -1.53
C ASP A 451 -18.78 2.02 -0.52
N ARG A 452 -20.11 1.91 -0.70
CA ARG A 452 -21.09 2.46 0.26
C ARG A 452 -20.98 1.79 1.63
N PHE A 453 -20.83 0.46 1.68
CA PHE A 453 -20.66 -0.28 2.93
C PHE A 453 -19.43 0.18 3.70
N GLU A 454 -18.31 0.35 3.01
CA GLU A 454 -17.06 0.77 3.65
C GLU A 454 -17.14 2.24 4.13
N TYR A 455 -17.73 3.11 3.32
CA TYR A 455 -17.97 4.50 3.71
C TYR A 455 -18.86 4.62 4.97
N GLU A 456 -20.01 3.93 4.98
CA GLU A 456 -20.96 3.94 6.10
C GLU A 456 -20.35 3.31 7.36
N ARG A 457 -19.55 2.26 7.20
CA ARG A 457 -18.82 1.63 8.29
C ARG A 457 -17.83 2.61 8.94
N ASN A 458 -17.07 3.32 8.14
CA ASN A 458 -16.13 4.32 8.63
C ASN A 458 -16.86 5.54 9.23
N LEU A 459 -17.91 6.02 8.60
CA LEU A 459 -18.73 7.10 9.13
C LEU A 459 -19.32 6.77 10.51
N ALA A 460 -19.73 5.51 10.71
CA ALA A 460 -20.28 5.06 11.99
C ALA A 460 -19.27 5.06 13.16
N LYS A 461 -17.97 5.21 12.88
CA LYS A 461 -16.92 5.33 13.91
C LYS A 461 -16.78 6.76 14.46
N VAL A 462 -17.20 7.77 13.71
CA VAL A 462 -16.97 9.18 14.06
C VAL A 462 -17.46 9.49 15.46
N GLY A 463 -16.61 10.11 16.28
CA GLY A 463 -16.87 10.42 17.68
C GLY A 463 -16.89 9.24 18.63
N ARG A 464 -16.55 8.03 18.16
CA ARG A 464 -16.43 6.83 19.00
C ARG A 464 -14.98 6.57 19.37
N PRO A 465 -14.75 5.78 20.45
CA PRO A 465 -13.41 5.31 20.78
C PRO A 465 -12.77 4.52 19.63
N VAL A 466 -11.46 4.70 19.46
CA VAL A 466 -10.69 3.99 18.44
C VAL A 466 -10.63 2.49 18.76
N ASP A 467 -11.07 1.66 17.83
CA ASP A 467 -10.93 0.21 17.92
C ASP A 467 -9.50 -0.19 17.52
N ARG A 468 -8.66 -0.41 18.53
CA ARG A 468 -7.26 -0.82 18.34
C ARG A 468 -7.12 -2.27 17.86
N THR A 469 -8.21 -3.06 17.78
CA THR A 469 -8.17 -4.41 17.21
C THR A 469 -8.30 -4.43 15.69
N GLU A 470 -8.78 -3.33 15.08
CA GLU A 470 -8.87 -3.22 13.61
C GLU A 470 -7.49 -3.18 12.95
N TRP A 471 -7.39 -3.87 11.82
CA TRP A 471 -6.24 -3.83 10.93
C TRP A 471 -6.49 -2.91 9.74
N GLY A 472 -5.45 -2.22 9.27
CA GLY A 472 -5.50 -1.42 8.03
C GLY A 472 -5.30 -2.24 6.77
N MET A 473 -4.72 -3.45 6.90
CA MET A 473 -4.42 -4.37 5.80
C MET A 473 -5.07 -5.72 6.03
N THR A 474 -5.37 -6.43 4.94
CA THR A 474 -5.87 -7.80 4.99
C THR A 474 -4.72 -8.81 5.14
N PRO A 475 -4.97 -10.04 5.62
CA PRO A 475 -3.93 -11.05 5.75
C PRO A 475 -3.24 -11.47 4.45
N MET A 476 -3.85 -11.22 3.28
CA MET A 476 -3.31 -11.55 1.97
C MET A 476 -2.43 -10.46 1.38
N GLU A 477 -2.43 -9.26 1.93
CA GLU A 477 -1.59 -8.16 1.43
C GLU A 477 -0.11 -8.42 1.66
N ILE A 478 0.68 -8.23 0.60
CA ILE A 478 2.13 -8.34 0.65
C ILE A 478 2.68 -6.97 1.02
N ASN A 479 2.55 -6.62 2.26
CA ASN A 479 3.03 -5.35 2.83
C ASN A 479 3.10 -5.43 4.36
N ALA A 480 3.59 -4.35 4.98
CA ALA A 480 3.58 -4.10 6.42
C ALA A 480 3.32 -2.60 6.64
N TYR A 481 3.03 -2.19 7.87
CA TYR A 481 2.90 -0.76 8.18
C TYR A 481 3.09 -0.44 9.65
N TYR A 482 3.47 0.81 9.91
CA TYR A 482 3.37 1.48 11.21
C TYR A 482 2.23 2.50 11.19
N ASP A 483 1.36 2.50 12.21
CA ASP A 483 0.33 3.52 12.44
C ASP A 483 0.72 4.39 13.65
N ALA A 484 1.09 5.64 13.39
CA ALA A 484 1.56 6.56 14.42
C ALA A 484 0.49 6.91 15.45
N THR A 485 -0.80 6.99 15.06
CA THR A 485 -1.91 7.33 15.97
C THR A 485 -2.29 6.20 16.91
N LYS A 486 -2.01 4.97 16.51
CA LYS A 486 -2.22 3.79 17.35
C LYS A 486 -0.93 3.27 17.98
N ASN A 487 0.22 3.81 17.57
CA ASN A 487 1.55 3.34 17.94
C ASN A 487 1.68 1.83 17.73
N GLU A 488 1.33 1.36 16.53
CA GLU A 488 1.27 -0.06 16.18
C GLU A 488 2.08 -0.41 14.94
N ILE A 489 2.68 -1.61 14.94
CA ILE A 489 3.32 -2.24 13.78
C ILE A 489 2.53 -3.48 13.37
N VAL A 490 2.31 -3.66 12.07
CA VAL A 490 1.42 -4.70 11.55
C VAL A 490 2.09 -5.46 10.41
N PHE A 491 2.12 -6.80 10.51
CA PHE A 491 2.70 -7.71 9.52
C PHE A 491 1.65 -8.74 9.09
N PRO A 492 1.00 -8.57 7.92
CA PRO A 492 0.07 -9.55 7.37
C PRO A 492 0.68 -10.94 7.14
N ALA A 493 -0.15 -11.97 7.11
CA ALA A 493 0.31 -13.35 6.97
C ALA A 493 1.08 -13.61 5.66
N ALA A 494 0.67 -12.95 4.57
CA ALA A 494 1.22 -13.20 3.26
C ALA A 494 2.65 -12.64 3.07
N VAL A 495 3.06 -11.58 3.80
CA VAL A 495 4.44 -11.09 3.76
C VAL A 495 5.39 -11.97 4.59
N LEU A 496 4.86 -12.72 5.56
CA LEU A 496 5.62 -13.61 6.44
C LEU A 496 5.82 -15.01 5.80
N GLN A 497 6.24 -15.02 4.54
CA GLN A 497 6.47 -16.22 3.73
C GLN A 497 7.73 -16.08 2.88
N PRO A 498 8.32 -17.20 2.40
CA PRO A 498 9.47 -17.15 1.48
C PRO A 498 9.12 -16.36 0.20
N PRO A 499 10.02 -15.48 -0.26
CA PRO A 499 11.43 -15.36 0.10
C PRO A 499 11.74 -14.42 1.28
N PHE A 500 10.77 -13.67 1.82
CA PHE A 500 11.03 -12.70 2.89
C PHE A 500 11.31 -13.39 4.22
N PHE A 501 10.51 -14.40 4.56
CA PHE A 501 10.62 -15.15 5.80
C PHE A 501 10.45 -16.65 5.55
N ASP A 502 11.45 -17.43 5.97
CA ASP A 502 11.40 -18.89 5.98
C ASP A 502 11.96 -19.36 7.33
N PRO A 503 11.16 -20.00 8.21
CA PRO A 503 11.65 -20.48 9.51
C PRO A 503 12.81 -21.50 9.38
N HIS A 504 12.98 -22.11 8.21
CA HIS A 504 14.06 -23.07 7.91
C HIS A 504 15.25 -22.43 7.18
N ALA A 505 15.20 -21.13 6.84
CA ALA A 505 16.32 -20.43 6.23
C ALA A 505 17.42 -20.09 7.26
N ASP A 506 18.65 -19.83 6.74
CA ASP A 506 19.74 -19.32 7.56
C ASP A 506 19.33 -18.02 8.31
N LEU A 507 19.74 -17.93 9.58
CA LEU A 507 19.43 -16.76 10.41
C LEU A 507 19.86 -15.44 9.76
N ALA A 508 21.08 -15.42 9.15
CA ALA A 508 21.58 -14.23 8.49
C ALA A 508 20.63 -13.75 7.39
N VAL A 509 20.08 -14.69 6.60
CA VAL A 509 19.14 -14.39 5.52
C VAL A 509 17.80 -13.86 6.05
N ASN A 510 17.24 -14.50 7.09
CA ASN A 510 15.99 -14.05 7.69
C ASN A 510 16.13 -12.66 8.34
N TYR A 511 17.23 -12.40 9.06
CA TYR A 511 17.44 -11.08 9.65
C TYR A 511 17.77 -10.01 8.59
N GLY A 512 18.57 -10.34 7.57
CA GLY A 512 18.81 -9.43 6.45
C GLY A 512 17.57 -9.20 5.58
N GLY A 513 16.71 -10.22 5.46
CA GLY A 513 15.46 -10.22 4.74
C GLY A 513 14.32 -9.53 5.51
N ILE A 514 13.40 -10.33 6.02
CA ILE A 514 12.23 -9.82 6.76
C ILE A 514 12.62 -9.03 8.01
N GLY A 515 13.77 -9.35 8.64
CA GLY A 515 14.25 -8.61 9.79
C GLY A 515 14.51 -7.14 9.47
N ALA A 516 15.11 -6.83 8.31
CA ALA A 516 15.31 -5.46 7.87
C ALA A 516 13.97 -4.74 7.61
N ILE A 517 12.96 -5.43 7.06
CA ILE A 517 11.60 -4.89 6.86
C ILE A 517 10.94 -4.59 8.21
N ILE A 518 11.01 -5.52 9.17
CA ILE A 518 10.44 -5.30 10.51
C ILE A 518 11.16 -4.14 11.23
N GLY A 519 12.48 -4.07 11.13
CA GLY A 519 13.26 -2.96 11.67
C GLY A 519 12.91 -1.61 11.02
N HIS A 520 12.59 -1.61 9.73
CA HIS A 520 12.08 -0.47 8.99
C HIS A 520 10.74 0.00 9.58
N GLU A 521 9.76 -0.89 9.78
CA GLU A 521 8.48 -0.53 10.40
C GLU A 521 8.63 -0.02 11.84
N ILE A 522 9.51 -0.63 12.63
CA ILE A 522 9.83 -0.14 13.99
C ILE A 522 10.35 1.29 13.93
N SER A 523 11.19 1.61 12.95
CA SER A 523 11.82 2.91 12.84
C SER A 523 10.86 4.03 12.40
N HIS A 524 9.74 3.70 11.74
CA HIS A 524 8.69 4.66 11.44
C HIS A 524 8.09 5.31 12.69
N GLY A 525 8.19 4.69 13.85
CA GLY A 525 7.87 5.35 15.12
C GLY A 525 8.74 6.57 15.44
N PHE A 526 9.90 6.69 14.78
CA PHE A 526 10.95 7.65 15.10
C PHE A 526 11.51 8.38 13.85
N ASP A 527 10.92 8.17 12.67
CA ASP A 527 11.26 8.88 11.45
C ASP A 527 10.82 10.35 11.49
N ASP A 528 10.91 11.08 10.38
CA ASP A 528 10.54 12.50 10.31
C ASP A 528 9.07 12.77 10.62
N GLN A 529 8.18 11.77 10.43
CA GLN A 529 6.75 11.85 10.69
C GLN A 529 6.39 11.23 12.04
N GLY A 530 6.80 9.98 12.28
CA GLY A 530 6.43 9.23 13.48
C GLY A 530 6.95 9.87 14.76
N ARG A 531 8.14 10.52 14.73
CA ARG A 531 8.66 11.26 15.87
C ARG A 531 7.75 12.41 16.37
N LEU A 532 6.81 12.84 15.54
CA LEU A 532 5.84 13.89 15.90
C LEU A 532 4.71 13.37 16.81
N PHE A 533 4.59 12.06 16.96
CA PHE A 533 3.58 11.41 17.80
C PHE A 533 4.23 10.80 19.05
N ASP A 534 3.59 10.98 20.21
CA ASP A 534 4.05 10.42 21.46
C ASP A 534 3.75 8.91 21.62
N ALA A 535 4.06 8.34 22.77
CA ALA A 535 3.83 6.93 23.10
C ALA A 535 2.34 6.51 23.03
N HIS A 536 1.41 7.45 23.14
CA HIS A 536 -0.03 7.23 23.10
C HIS A 536 -0.64 7.48 21.74
N GLY A 537 0.16 7.96 20.77
CA GLY A 537 -0.26 8.27 19.42
C GLY A 537 -0.79 9.70 19.24
N ALA A 538 -0.57 10.59 20.19
CA ALA A 538 -0.94 11.99 20.08
C ALA A 538 0.14 12.80 19.35
N LEU A 539 -0.26 13.64 18.40
CA LEU A 539 0.61 14.63 17.75
C LEU A 539 1.10 15.64 18.81
N ALA A 540 2.32 15.48 19.28
CA ALA A 540 2.91 16.24 20.36
C ALA A 540 4.42 16.39 20.15
N ASP A 541 4.96 17.56 20.47
CA ASP A 541 6.41 17.78 20.47
C ASP A 541 6.98 17.28 21.82
N TRP A 542 7.63 16.10 21.78
CA TRP A 542 8.21 15.47 22.97
C TRP A 542 9.74 15.43 22.95
N TRP A 543 10.35 15.90 21.86
CA TRP A 543 11.79 16.00 21.70
C TRP A 543 12.31 17.30 22.34
N THR A 544 13.56 17.28 22.81
CA THR A 544 14.23 18.55 23.14
C THR A 544 14.55 19.30 21.84
N ALA A 545 14.50 20.63 21.87
CA ALA A 545 14.85 21.45 20.70
C ALA A 545 16.27 21.15 20.17
N ALA A 546 17.23 20.86 21.07
CA ALA A 546 18.60 20.52 20.69
C ALA A 546 18.69 19.17 19.97
N ASP A 547 17.91 18.17 20.39
CA ASP A 547 17.88 16.86 19.74
C ASP A 547 17.15 16.94 18.39
N ALA A 548 16.06 17.71 18.32
CA ALA A 548 15.37 17.97 17.06
C ALA A 548 16.27 18.63 16.02
N GLU A 549 17.14 19.58 16.44
CA GLU A 549 18.10 20.21 15.52
C GLU A 549 19.19 19.24 15.07
N LYS A 550 19.74 18.40 15.95
CA LYS A 550 20.72 17.37 15.58
C LYS A 550 20.12 16.34 14.62
N TYR A 551 18.88 15.97 14.85
CA TYR A 551 18.14 15.08 13.95
C TYR A 551 17.96 15.72 12.56
N LYS A 552 17.53 16.99 12.52
CA LYS A 552 17.37 17.76 11.29
C LYS A 552 18.66 17.82 10.47
N GLN A 553 19.81 18.01 11.11
CA GLN A 553 21.10 18.01 10.40
C GLN A 553 21.38 16.68 9.72
N ARG A 554 21.09 15.54 10.40
CA ARG A 554 21.26 14.19 9.83
C ARG A 554 20.28 13.90 8.70
N THR A 555 19.02 14.27 8.87
CA THR A 555 17.99 14.08 7.81
C THR A 555 18.24 14.97 6.62
N THR A 556 18.76 16.21 6.80
CA THR A 556 19.18 17.06 5.69
C THR A 556 20.32 16.42 4.88
N ALA A 557 21.28 15.79 5.54
CA ALA A 557 22.34 15.05 4.84
C ALA A 557 21.77 13.84 4.07
N LEU A 558 20.80 13.13 4.63
CA LEU A 558 20.14 12.01 3.95
C LEU A 558 19.34 12.47 2.74
N ILE A 559 18.58 13.56 2.85
CA ILE A 559 17.88 14.19 1.72
C ILE A 559 18.86 14.49 0.58
N ALA A 560 19.99 15.12 0.90
CA ALA A 560 21.01 15.45 -0.09
C ALA A 560 21.61 14.21 -0.76
N GLN A 561 21.91 13.15 0.02
CA GLN A 561 22.44 11.89 -0.47
C GLN A 561 21.49 11.25 -1.48
N TYR A 562 20.19 11.14 -1.14
CA TYR A 562 19.22 10.48 -2.00
C TYR A 562 18.81 11.35 -3.19
N SER A 563 18.72 12.66 -3.04
CA SER A 563 18.47 13.60 -4.16
C SER A 563 19.58 13.62 -5.23
N ALA A 564 20.77 13.11 -4.90
CA ALA A 564 21.85 12.96 -5.86
C ALA A 564 21.66 11.76 -6.81
N TYR A 565 20.80 10.80 -6.47
CA TYR A 565 20.59 9.61 -7.30
C TYR A 565 19.74 9.93 -8.53
N GLU A 566 20.24 9.61 -9.69
CA GLU A 566 19.50 9.61 -10.95
C GLU A 566 18.91 8.22 -11.17
N VAL A 567 17.58 8.16 -11.35
CA VAL A 567 16.80 6.90 -11.49
C VAL A 567 16.61 6.56 -12.96
N LEU A 568 16.29 7.56 -13.79
CA LEU A 568 16.21 7.47 -15.24
C LEU A 568 16.93 8.69 -15.82
N PRO A 569 17.39 8.65 -17.09
CA PRO A 569 18.03 9.79 -17.69
C PRO A 569 17.25 11.10 -17.51
N GLY A 570 17.86 12.06 -16.81
CA GLY A 570 17.27 13.36 -16.48
C GLY A 570 16.22 13.33 -15.37
N LEU A 571 15.98 12.19 -14.71
CA LEU A 571 15.04 12.07 -13.59
C LEU A 571 15.78 11.69 -12.31
N LYS A 572 15.91 12.64 -11.40
CA LYS A 572 16.47 12.43 -10.07
C LYS A 572 15.38 12.09 -9.05
N LEU A 573 15.78 11.36 -8.02
CA LEU A 573 14.93 11.09 -6.88
C LEU A 573 14.66 12.38 -6.08
N ASN A 574 13.47 12.51 -5.53
CA ASN A 574 13.14 13.56 -4.58
C ASN A 574 13.42 13.04 -3.15
N GLY A 575 14.62 13.33 -2.63
CA GLY A 575 15.03 12.87 -1.31
C GLY A 575 14.20 13.45 -0.15
N GLU A 576 13.50 14.57 -0.36
CA GLU A 576 12.58 15.15 0.62
C GLU A 576 11.27 14.36 0.69
N LEU A 577 10.72 13.97 -0.47
CA LEU A 577 9.54 13.10 -0.56
C LEU A 577 9.83 11.73 0.09
N THR A 578 11.00 11.16 -0.19
CA THR A 578 11.36 9.79 0.22
C THR A 578 12.07 9.73 1.59
N LEU A 579 12.12 10.83 2.35
CA LEU A 579 12.92 10.93 3.57
C LEU A 579 12.54 9.86 4.61
N GLY A 580 11.27 9.70 4.96
CA GLY A 580 10.81 8.76 5.97
C GLY A 580 11.18 7.32 5.62
N GLU A 581 10.95 6.93 4.38
CA GLU A 581 11.27 5.60 3.87
C GLU A 581 12.79 5.34 3.84
N ASN A 582 13.57 6.35 3.48
CA ASN A 582 15.03 6.23 3.51
C ASN A 582 15.58 6.15 4.94
N ILE A 583 14.93 6.81 5.91
CA ILE A 583 15.25 6.63 7.34
C ILE A 583 14.91 5.21 7.75
N GLY A 584 13.73 4.72 7.36
CA GLY A 584 13.27 3.35 7.60
C GLY A 584 14.27 2.30 7.14
N ASP A 585 14.76 2.40 5.91
CA ASP A 585 15.76 1.48 5.36
C ASP A 585 17.10 1.55 6.11
N ASN A 586 17.59 2.76 6.40
CA ASN A 586 18.85 2.93 7.14
C ASN A 586 18.75 2.37 8.57
N ALA A 587 17.65 2.60 9.27
CA ALA A 587 17.42 2.09 10.61
C ALA A 587 17.14 0.58 10.59
N GLY A 588 16.34 0.12 9.64
CA GLY A 588 15.94 -1.26 9.51
C GLY A 588 17.11 -2.23 9.40
N ILE A 589 18.07 -1.90 8.51
CA ILE A 589 19.26 -2.73 8.34
C ILE A 589 20.15 -2.73 9.60
N VAL A 590 20.25 -1.60 10.31
CA VAL A 590 21.05 -1.48 11.55
C VAL A 590 20.42 -2.29 12.68
N ILE A 591 19.12 -2.12 12.92
CA ILE A 591 18.36 -2.84 13.95
C ILE A 591 18.39 -4.34 13.69
N ALA A 592 18.20 -4.75 12.45
CA ALA A 592 18.22 -6.16 12.05
C ALA A 592 19.59 -6.81 12.24
N HIS A 593 20.67 -6.08 11.95
CA HIS A 593 22.03 -6.55 12.17
C HIS A 593 22.34 -6.76 13.64
N ASP A 594 21.99 -5.81 14.51
CA ASP A 594 22.18 -5.96 15.95
C ASP A 594 21.35 -7.12 16.52
N ALA A 595 20.11 -7.28 16.06
CA ALA A 595 19.25 -8.40 16.42
C ALA A 595 19.82 -9.75 15.95
N TYR A 596 20.40 -9.80 14.75
CA TYR A 596 21.10 -11.00 14.22
C TYR A 596 22.25 -11.41 15.14
N HIS A 597 23.12 -10.48 15.50
CA HIS A 597 24.24 -10.76 16.41
C HIS A 597 23.77 -11.20 17.80
N THR A 598 22.70 -10.61 18.31
CA THR A 598 22.07 -11.03 19.57
C THR A 598 21.54 -12.47 19.46
N ALA A 599 20.89 -12.83 18.36
CA ALA A 599 20.34 -14.17 18.13
C ALA A 599 21.44 -15.25 17.98
N LEU A 600 22.63 -14.88 17.52
CA LEU A 600 23.79 -15.75 17.50
C LEU A 600 24.25 -16.14 18.92
N GLY A 601 23.95 -15.33 19.94
CA GLY A 601 24.31 -15.63 21.35
C GLY A 601 25.82 -15.78 21.56
N GLY A 602 26.63 -14.99 20.86
CA GLY A 602 28.09 -15.03 20.91
C GLY A 602 28.73 -16.17 20.09
N ARG A 603 27.94 -16.95 19.35
CA ARG A 603 28.44 -17.97 18.41
C ARG A 603 28.92 -17.30 17.13
N ALA A 604 30.06 -17.77 16.59
CA ALA A 604 30.47 -17.34 15.25
C ALA A 604 29.48 -17.91 14.20
N PRO A 605 28.99 -17.09 13.27
CA PRO A 605 28.14 -17.61 12.20
C PRO A 605 28.96 -18.53 11.30
N PRO A 606 28.37 -19.63 10.79
CA PRO A 606 29.09 -20.54 9.88
C PRO A 606 29.41 -19.82 8.56
N VAL A 607 30.51 -20.21 7.93
CA VAL A 607 30.77 -19.93 6.52
C VAL A 607 30.04 -20.99 5.70
N ILE A 608 29.20 -20.59 4.76
CA ILE A 608 28.40 -21.47 3.93
C ILE A 608 28.65 -21.08 2.46
N ASP A 609 29.07 -22.04 1.62
CA ASP A 609 29.45 -21.82 0.22
C ASP A 609 30.42 -20.64 -0.01
N GLY A 610 31.37 -20.49 0.91
CA GLY A 610 32.35 -19.43 0.87
C GLY A 610 31.84 -18.06 1.31
N GLN A 611 30.53 -17.93 1.67
CA GLN A 611 29.91 -16.70 2.17
C GLN A 611 29.93 -16.66 3.69
N SER A 612 30.45 -15.60 4.27
CA SER A 612 30.34 -15.35 5.72
C SER A 612 28.89 -15.04 6.13
N GLY A 613 28.56 -15.14 7.42
CA GLY A 613 27.25 -14.74 7.92
C GLY A 613 26.92 -13.27 7.61
N GLU A 614 27.92 -12.39 7.70
CA GLU A 614 27.78 -10.98 7.32
C GLU A 614 27.39 -10.83 5.83
N GLN A 615 28.07 -11.52 4.95
CA GLN A 615 27.77 -11.46 3.53
C GLN A 615 26.37 -11.99 3.24
N ARG A 616 25.94 -13.08 3.86
CA ARG A 616 24.60 -13.64 3.68
C ARG A 616 23.50 -12.70 4.23
N PHE A 617 23.79 -11.99 5.34
CA PHE A 617 22.89 -10.97 5.87
C PHE A 617 22.63 -9.86 4.84
N PHE A 618 23.69 -9.28 4.27
CA PHE A 618 23.53 -8.22 3.27
C PHE A 618 22.95 -8.74 1.95
N LEU A 619 23.21 -9.99 1.56
CA LEU A 619 22.57 -10.61 0.40
C LEU A 619 21.06 -10.80 0.62
N GLY A 620 20.64 -11.25 1.81
CA GLY A 620 19.24 -11.31 2.19
C GLY A 620 18.55 -9.95 2.04
N PHE A 621 19.18 -8.89 2.55
CA PHE A 621 18.70 -7.52 2.38
C PHE A 621 18.57 -7.13 0.90
N ALA A 622 19.62 -7.30 0.11
CA ALA A 622 19.62 -6.86 -1.29
C ALA A 622 18.62 -7.64 -2.16
N GLN A 623 18.40 -8.92 -1.86
CA GLN A 623 17.49 -9.76 -2.64
C GLN A 623 16.00 -9.47 -2.34
N ASN A 624 15.66 -8.88 -1.19
CA ASN A 624 14.31 -8.36 -0.95
C ASN A 624 13.89 -7.30 -1.94
N TRP A 625 14.84 -6.55 -2.47
CA TRP A 625 14.62 -5.41 -3.35
C TRP A 625 14.90 -5.73 -4.82
N ARG A 626 15.01 -7.01 -5.21
CA ARG A 626 15.18 -7.36 -6.62
C ARG A 626 13.90 -7.10 -7.40
N THR A 627 13.97 -6.16 -8.34
CA THR A 627 12.85 -5.75 -9.17
C THR A 627 13.34 -5.23 -10.51
N VAL A 628 12.60 -5.50 -11.57
CA VAL A 628 12.72 -4.90 -12.89
C VAL A 628 11.47 -4.10 -13.19
N TRP A 629 11.62 -2.90 -13.76
CA TRP A 629 10.59 -1.89 -13.93
C TRP A 629 10.39 -1.54 -15.41
N ARG A 630 9.14 -1.17 -15.78
CA ARG A 630 8.89 -0.41 -17.01
C ARG A 630 9.06 1.08 -16.72
N ASP A 631 9.67 1.82 -17.65
CA ASP A 631 9.98 3.25 -17.46
C ASP A 631 8.76 4.12 -17.09
N PRO A 632 7.55 3.95 -17.70
CA PRO A 632 6.42 4.79 -17.36
C PRO A 632 6.02 4.69 -15.88
N ILE A 633 5.87 3.49 -15.32
CA ILE A 633 5.51 3.31 -13.91
C ILE A 633 6.67 3.72 -12.98
N LEU A 634 7.93 3.46 -13.34
CA LEU A 634 9.06 3.90 -12.55
C LEU A 634 9.10 5.44 -12.45
N ARG A 635 8.79 6.13 -13.54
CA ARG A 635 8.66 7.59 -13.56
C ARG A 635 7.51 8.08 -12.68
N GLN A 636 6.37 7.41 -12.70
CA GLN A 636 5.24 7.72 -11.84
C GLN A 636 5.65 7.59 -10.36
N ILE A 637 6.24 6.47 -9.97
CA ILE A 637 6.67 6.21 -8.59
C ILE A 637 7.65 7.27 -8.11
N VAL A 638 8.67 7.62 -8.88
CA VAL A 638 9.63 8.67 -8.50
C VAL A 638 8.94 10.03 -8.25
N THR A 639 7.79 10.26 -8.89
CA THR A 639 7.05 11.53 -8.76
C THR A 639 6.06 11.51 -7.58
N THR A 640 5.44 10.37 -7.29
CA THR A 640 4.24 10.31 -6.41
C THR A 640 4.41 9.47 -5.16
N ASP A 641 5.38 8.55 -5.13
CA ASP A 641 5.54 7.57 -4.06
C ASP A 641 6.62 8.01 -3.05
N PRO A 642 6.39 7.86 -1.73
CA PRO A 642 7.40 8.16 -0.73
C PRO A 642 8.54 7.15 -0.69
N HIS A 643 8.41 5.97 -1.33
CA HIS A 643 9.49 4.97 -1.38
C HIS A 643 10.50 5.27 -2.48
N SER A 644 11.77 5.10 -2.17
CA SER A 644 12.81 5.05 -3.19
C SER A 644 12.65 3.77 -4.04
N PRO A 645 12.91 3.81 -5.37
CA PRO A 645 12.94 2.59 -6.18
C PRO A 645 13.91 1.54 -5.62
N ASP A 646 13.56 0.26 -5.77
CA ASP A 646 14.23 -0.85 -5.11
C ASP A 646 15.76 -0.87 -5.27
N ALA A 647 16.28 -0.60 -6.48
CA ALA A 647 17.73 -0.51 -6.73
C ALA A 647 18.41 0.61 -5.92
N ILE A 648 17.67 1.67 -5.59
CA ILE A 648 18.17 2.76 -4.74
C ILE A 648 18.11 2.34 -3.27
N ARG A 649 17.07 1.60 -2.84
CA ARG A 649 16.95 1.06 -1.47
C ARG A 649 18.15 0.16 -1.14
N VAL A 650 18.62 -0.66 -2.06
CA VAL A 650 19.84 -1.49 -1.89
C VAL A 650 21.08 -0.63 -1.58
N ARG A 651 21.16 0.60 -2.09
CA ARG A 651 22.31 1.51 -1.83
C ARG A 651 22.40 2.00 -0.40
N THR A 652 21.41 1.76 0.44
CA THR A 652 21.44 2.05 1.90
C THR A 652 22.67 1.45 2.58
N VAL A 653 23.16 0.29 2.13
CA VAL A 653 24.37 -0.38 2.66
C VAL A 653 25.61 0.54 2.71
N ARG A 654 25.67 1.60 1.88
CA ARG A 654 26.78 2.59 1.87
C ARG A 654 26.94 3.34 3.19
N ASN A 655 25.88 3.41 4.00
CA ASN A 655 25.90 4.07 5.30
C ASN A 655 26.32 3.13 6.44
N PHE A 656 26.59 1.85 6.14
CA PHE A 656 26.74 0.80 7.15
C PHE A 656 28.15 0.19 7.17
N ASP A 657 28.92 0.41 8.24
CA ASP A 657 30.35 0.04 8.33
C ASP A 657 30.61 -1.45 8.13
N SER A 658 29.74 -2.33 8.66
CA SER A 658 29.90 -3.77 8.54
C SER A 658 29.82 -4.26 7.09
N TRP A 659 29.09 -3.57 6.20
CA TRP A 659 29.05 -3.90 4.78
C TRP A 659 30.43 -3.69 4.13
N TYR A 660 31.15 -2.59 4.49
CA TYR A 660 32.51 -2.33 3.99
C TYR A 660 33.46 -3.44 4.41
N ALA A 661 33.35 -3.90 5.64
CA ALA A 661 34.17 -4.99 6.15
C ALA A 661 33.82 -6.35 5.49
N ALA A 662 32.53 -6.62 5.30
CA ALA A 662 32.06 -7.88 4.70
C ALA A 662 32.52 -8.07 3.26
N TYR A 663 32.61 -6.97 2.49
CA TYR A 663 32.90 -7.00 1.05
C TYR A 663 34.22 -6.32 0.67
N ASP A 664 35.05 -5.93 1.65
CA ASP A 664 36.37 -5.27 1.42
C ASP A 664 36.26 -4.03 0.51
N VAL A 665 35.21 -3.22 0.74
CA VAL A 665 34.94 -1.99 -0.04
C VAL A 665 35.91 -0.89 0.35
N LYS A 666 36.56 -0.24 -0.65
CA LYS A 666 37.72 0.64 -0.46
C LYS A 666 37.53 1.98 -1.15
N PRO A 667 38.32 3.00 -0.76
CA PRO A 667 38.43 4.23 -1.53
C PRO A 667 38.74 3.92 -3.02
N GLY A 668 37.94 4.49 -3.90
CA GLY A 668 38.00 4.25 -5.35
C GLY A 668 36.88 3.35 -5.89
N ASP A 669 36.19 2.58 -5.03
CA ASP A 669 34.96 1.88 -5.41
C ASP A 669 33.80 2.89 -5.56
N ALA A 670 32.91 2.67 -6.52
CA ALA A 670 31.87 3.65 -6.88
C ALA A 670 30.86 3.93 -5.75
N LEU A 671 30.60 2.93 -4.89
CA LEU A 671 29.71 3.07 -3.73
C LEU A 671 30.44 3.51 -2.45
N TYR A 672 31.76 3.71 -2.48
CA TYR A 672 32.50 4.09 -1.28
C TYR A 672 32.09 5.48 -0.78
N LEU A 673 31.91 5.56 0.54
CA LEU A 673 31.81 6.80 1.31
C LEU A 673 32.87 6.79 2.41
N ALA A 674 33.56 7.92 2.60
CA ALA A 674 34.43 8.05 3.75
C ALA A 674 33.61 7.90 5.05
N PRO A 675 34.21 7.39 6.17
CA PRO A 675 33.46 7.17 7.41
C PRO A 675 32.70 8.42 7.91
N SER A 676 33.22 9.62 7.66
CA SER A 676 32.57 10.90 8.01
C SER A 676 31.39 11.29 7.09
N GLU A 677 31.26 10.65 5.95
CA GLU A 677 30.18 10.89 4.97
C GLU A 677 29.03 9.89 5.13
N ARG A 678 29.25 8.81 5.90
CA ARG A 678 28.22 7.81 6.18
C ARG A 678 27.19 8.38 7.12
N ILE A 679 25.93 8.40 6.69
CA ILE A 679 24.86 9.03 7.46
C ILE A 679 24.37 8.03 8.50
N ARG A 680 24.46 8.44 9.77
CA ARG A 680 24.04 7.65 10.92
C ARG A 680 22.96 8.41 11.68
N ILE A 681 21.72 7.99 11.52
CA ILE A 681 20.59 8.51 12.28
C ILE A 681 20.40 7.66 13.53
N TRP A 682 20.45 6.34 13.34
CA TRP A 682 20.27 5.32 14.38
C TRP A 682 21.53 4.50 14.62
#